data_1514f0f6fdd945d4ed6f652dafc7d79c
#
_entry.id   1514f0f6fdd945d4ed6f652dafc7d79c
#
_cell.length_a   1.000
_cell.length_b   1.000
_cell.length_c   1.000
_cell.angle_alpha   90.00
_cell.angle_beta   90.00
_cell.angle_gamma   90.00
#
_symmetry.space_group_name_H-M   'P 1'
#
loop_
_entity.id
_entity.type
_entity.pdbx_description
1 polymer ?
#
loop_
_entity_poly.entity_id
_entity_poly.type
_entity_poly.pdbx_seq_one_letter_code
_entity_poly.pdbx_strand_id
1 'polypeptide(L)'
;MEDGRAAKRRKAGSASAVVAPLDRIFAKQRVRGDKENAGPIEMVQQESNSHPQPAKRSVEQIYQKKTQQEHILLRPDSYVGSIERQSQEHWVFDQTIGRMVKRKLDYVPALYKIFDELVVNAADNLVRSPEQDTIRVNIDVRKGTISVMNNGTGLPVQMHREHQCYIPELVFGHLLTSDNYDDNEKKVTGGRNGYGAKLTNIFSTTFIVETADSRSGKLYKQVWEKNMSKCSKPDMKPFSGDDFTCITFTPDLARFGMRTLEQDIVALMKRRAYDIAAVTQGRCKVYLNGEALPVQSFRDYVALHLPQDAWCQSQVVNDRWEVAVALTDGSCFQQVSFVNSISTSRGGTHVNYVSDQLVSSVLDSMSKQKGTSGNLHVKAAHVRGYLWVFLNCLIENPAFDSQTKETLTSKRERFGSACSLPEDFIQEVLESGIITALQEWSSALSKSELAQHLNRSDHGLQKRLFGIPKLEDANKAGTKEANNCTLILTEGDSAKALAVAGLGIVGRDNYGVFPLRGKLRNVRDLTIKQMLENKEIDQVMRIMALDASKTYVDAKGLRYGSIMIMTDQDYDGSHIKGLIINFIQHWFPSLLQVPGFLKEFVTPIVKVTKGEASHTFFTLPEYNAWKEENTDGHGWKCKYYKGLGTSTSQEAREYFADLSTHEIQFTYNDSLDEDLIDMAFNNKRADDRKEWIRDCEDGTYVDHSEPTLSYSDFVKKELVLFAKYDVERMIPSMIDGFKPGQRKVLFGCFKKKVTSDIKVAQLSGYVAEVSAYHHGESSLQGTIISLAQNFVGSNNVNLLVPSGQFGTRLQGGKDH
;
A
#
# COMPACT_ATOMS: atom_id res chain seq x y z
N MET A 1 -13.52 22.17 -68.97
CA MET A 1 -13.79 23.56 -68.63
C MET A 1 -13.16 23.76 -67.30
N GLU A 2 -11.88 24.13 -67.24
CA GLU A 2 -11.35 25.51 -67.17
C GLU A 2 -11.86 26.19 -65.90
N ASP A 3 -11.13 26.66 -64.98
CA ASP A 3 -9.81 27.32 -64.88
C ASP A 3 -9.38 27.18 -63.37
N GLY A 4 -8.18 26.97 -62.99
CA GLY A 4 -6.97 27.72 -63.29
C GLY A 4 -6.77 28.83 -62.25
N ARG A 5 -5.93 28.66 -61.27
CA ARG A 5 -4.96 29.68 -60.82
C ARG A 5 -3.93 29.15 -59.80
N ALA A 6 -2.72 29.29 -60.16
CA ALA A 6 -1.51 29.09 -59.45
C ALA A 6 -1.34 30.03 -58.26
N ALA A 7 -0.83 29.56 -57.14
CA ALA A 7 -0.28 30.40 -56.06
C ALA A 7 1.02 29.79 -55.49
N LYS A 8 2.03 30.53 -55.68
CA LYS A 8 3.42 30.55 -55.28
C LYS A 8 3.82 29.73 -54.05
N ARG A 9 4.79 28.84 -54.24
CA ARG A 9 5.71 28.32 -53.22
C ARG A 9 6.46 29.49 -52.58
N ARG A 10 6.36 29.64 -51.26
CA ARG A 10 7.35 30.28 -50.42
C ARG A 10 8.08 29.24 -49.60
N LYS A 11 9.38 29.15 -49.75
CA LYS A 11 10.33 28.42 -48.93
C LYS A 11 10.28 29.06 -47.51
N ALA A 12 9.96 28.25 -46.49
CA ALA A 12 10.22 28.61 -45.12
C ALA A 12 11.56 27.99 -44.74
N GLY A 13 12.51 28.84 -44.40
CA GLY A 13 13.83 28.47 -43.91
C GLY A 13 13.75 27.88 -42.50
N SER A 14 14.58 26.92 -42.24
CA SER A 14 14.82 26.34 -40.92
C SER A 14 15.39 27.41 -39.99
N ALA A 15 14.62 27.81 -38.99
CA ALA A 15 15.12 28.58 -37.84
C ALA A 15 15.43 27.56 -36.72
N SER A 16 16.70 27.26 -36.54
CA SER A 16 17.19 26.65 -35.32
C SER A 16 17.04 27.63 -34.18
N ALA A 17 16.16 27.33 -33.24
CA ALA A 17 16.07 28.08 -31.97
C ALA A 17 17.27 27.72 -31.10
N VAL A 18 18.20 28.64 -31.02
CA VAL A 18 19.27 28.65 -29.99
C VAL A 18 18.61 29.05 -28.69
N VAL A 19 18.54 28.11 -27.75
CA VAL A 19 18.13 28.40 -26.38
C VAL A 19 19.27 29.13 -25.70
N ALA A 20 19.06 30.43 -25.42
CA ALA A 20 19.99 31.24 -24.66
C ALA A 20 19.90 30.87 -23.15
N PRO A 21 21.01 30.85 -22.41
CA PRO A 21 21.01 30.58 -20.97
C PRO A 21 20.23 31.66 -20.21
N LEU A 22 19.46 31.18 -19.22
CA LEU A 22 18.58 31.97 -18.35
C LEU A 22 19.29 32.98 -17.43
N ASP A 23 20.59 33.18 -17.54
CA ASP A 23 21.40 34.00 -16.63
C ASP A 23 21.28 35.52 -16.83
N ARG A 24 20.49 36.02 -17.78
CA ARG A 24 20.43 37.45 -18.09
C ARG A 24 19.18 38.21 -17.64
N ILE A 25 18.22 37.57 -16.98
CA ILE A 25 16.96 38.26 -16.64
C ILE A 25 16.92 38.82 -15.21
N PHE A 26 17.86 38.49 -14.32
CA PHE A 26 17.81 38.96 -12.93
C PHE A 26 19.00 39.77 -12.44
N ALA A 27 19.54 40.61 -13.29
CA ALA A 27 20.50 41.60 -12.85
C ALA A 27 19.83 42.99 -12.81
N LYS A 28 19.27 43.38 -11.65
CA LYS A 28 19.17 44.77 -11.12
C LYS A 28 18.07 44.85 -10.04
N GLN A 29 18.52 44.77 -8.80
CA GLN A 29 18.03 45.65 -7.73
C GLN A 29 18.87 45.35 -6.47
N ARG A 30 19.93 46.16 -6.32
CA ARG A 30 20.61 46.35 -5.04
C ARG A 30 19.93 47.50 -4.32
N VAL A 31 19.36 47.25 -3.15
CA VAL A 31 19.00 48.29 -2.20
C VAL A 31 20.05 48.27 -1.09
N ARG A 32 20.62 49.46 -0.86
CA ARG A 32 21.52 49.77 0.25
C ARG A 32 20.73 49.75 1.57
N GLY A 33 21.33 49.22 2.62
CA GLY A 33 20.86 49.34 4.00
C GLY A 33 22.02 49.25 4.96
N ASP A 34 22.08 50.15 5.85
CA ASP A 34 23.20 50.69 6.63
C ASP A 34 23.77 49.75 7.71
N LYS A 35 25.04 50.04 8.02
CA LYS A 35 25.78 49.53 9.19
C LYS A 35 25.30 50.24 10.44
N GLU A 36 25.17 49.53 11.55
CA GLU A 36 25.56 50.06 12.88
C GLU A 36 25.71 48.98 13.93
N ASN A 37 26.86 48.95 14.53
CA ASN A 37 27.28 48.66 15.91
C ASN A 37 26.74 47.43 16.70
N ALA A 38 27.63 46.51 16.99
CA ALA A 38 27.70 45.81 18.26
C ALA A 38 29.16 45.45 18.62
N GLY A 39 29.55 45.79 19.84
CA GLY A 39 30.89 45.65 20.38
C GLY A 39 31.29 44.22 20.75
N PRO A 40 32.51 44.00 21.26
CA PRO A 40 33.17 42.71 21.25
C PRO A 40 32.77 41.82 22.44
N ILE A 41 32.52 40.55 22.16
CA ILE A 41 32.42 39.46 23.14
C ILE A 41 33.65 38.58 22.99
N GLU A 42 34.31 38.30 24.11
CA GLU A 42 35.55 37.55 24.27
C GLU A 42 35.50 36.16 23.64
N MET A 43 36.63 35.83 22.98
CA MET A 43 36.87 34.48 22.45
C MET A 43 37.31 33.54 23.57
N VAL A 44 36.52 32.49 23.80
CA VAL A 44 36.99 31.27 24.44
C VAL A 44 37.47 30.34 23.32
N GLN A 45 38.77 30.05 23.35
CA GLN A 45 39.40 29.05 22.45
C GLN A 45 38.87 27.66 22.78
N GLN A 46 38.14 27.08 21.85
CA GLN A 46 37.98 25.62 21.78
C GLN A 46 38.71 25.10 20.56
N GLU A 47 39.52 24.10 20.82
CA GLU A 47 40.39 23.43 19.85
C GLU A 47 39.58 22.90 18.66
N SER A 48 39.99 23.29 17.46
CA SER A 48 39.46 22.84 16.21
C SER A 48 39.87 21.41 15.89
N ASN A 49 39.02 20.44 16.13
CA ASN A 49 39.08 19.14 15.46
C ASN A 49 38.71 19.34 13.99
N SER A 50 39.72 19.45 13.15
CA SER A 50 39.55 19.46 11.69
C SER A 50 39.09 18.10 11.18
N HIS A 51 37.81 17.96 10.91
CA HIS A 51 37.35 16.88 10.03
C HIS A 51 37.87 17.17 8.61
N PRO A 52 38.48 16.19 7.93
CA PRO A 52 38.92 16.38 6.55
C PRO A 52 37.71 16.59 5.67
N GLN A 53 37.70 17.71 4.93
CA GLN A 53 36.72 17.90 3.86
C GLN A 53 36.81 16.73 2.87
N PRO A 54 35.71 16.12 2.44
CA PRO A 54 35.74 15.10 1.41
C PRO A 54 36.35 15.69 0.14
N ALA A 55 37.43 15.05 -0.35
CA ALA A 55 38.10 15.44 -1.59
C ALA A 55 37.06 15.57 -2.72
N LYS A 56 37.08 16.67 -3.48
CA LYS A 56 36.23 16.86 -4.65
C LYS A 56 36.47 15.70 -5.62
N ARG A 57 35.43 14.86 -5.82
CA ARG A 57 35.49 13.78 -6.78
C ARG A 57 35.69 14.34 -8.18
N SER A 58 36.52 13.69 -9.00
CA SER A 58 36.68 14.06 -10.40
C SER A 58 35.41 13.76 -11.21
N VAL A 59 35.27 14.38 -12.39
CA VAL A 59 34.14 14.15 -13.27
C VAL A 59 34.03 12.67 -13.64
N GLU A 60 35.17 11.98 -13.79
CA GLU A 60 35.24 10.54 -14.07
C GLU A 60 34.81 9.68 -12.87
N GLN A 61 35.00 10.19 -11.67
CA GLN A 61 34.51 9.53 -10.45
C GLN A 61 33.00 9.73 -10.21
N ILE A 62 32.44 10.80 -10.77
CA ILE A 62 31.01 11.13 -10.68
C ILE A 62 30.24 10.38 -11.78
N TYR A 63 30.71 10.43 -13.04
CA TYR A 63 30.05 9.82 -14.18
C TYR A 63 30.80 8.57 -14.58
N GLN A 64 30.33 7.38 -14.15
CA GLN A 64 30.98 6.10 -14.39
C GLN A 64 30.13 5.25 -15.33
N LYS A 65 30.75 4.75 -16.41
CA LYS A 65 30.16 3.67 -17.21
C LYS A 65 30.48 2.33 -16.54
N LYS A 66 29.46 1.53 -16.27
CA LYS A 66 29.61 0.15 -15.74
C LYS A 66 29.29 -0.87 -16.80
N THR A 67 29.91 -2.02 -16.73
CA THR A 67 29.49 -3.20 -17.48
C THR A 67 28.17 -3.70 -16.93
N GLN A 68 27.40 -4.45 -17.72
CA GLN A 68 26.14 -5.02 -17.28
C GLN A 68 26.31 -5.92 -16.05
N GLN A 69 27.38 -6.72 -16.00
CA GLN A 69 27.71 -7.57 -14.84
C GLN A 69 28.00 -6.73 -13.59
N GLU A 70 28.79 -5.67 -13.70
CA GLU A 70 29.04 -4.76 -12.58
C GLU A 70 27.76 -4.07 -12.14
N HIS A 71 26.89 -3.67 -13.07
CA HIS A 71 25.61 -3.05 -12.75
C HIS A 71 24.68 -4.00 -11.98
N ILE A 72 24.61 -5.28 -12.38
CA ILE A 72 23.84 -6.31 -11.69
C ILE A 72 24.34 -6.48 -10.24
N LEU A 73 25.65 -6.50 -10.03
CA LEU A 73 26.24 -6.64 -8.71
C LEU A 73 26.10 -5.38 -7.83
N LEU A 74 25.96 -4.20 -8.46
CA LEU A 74 25.76 -2.91 -7.77
C LEU A 74 24.27 -2.62 -7.49
N ARG A 75 23.36 -3.16 -8.28
CA ARG A 75 21.92 -2.93 -8.19
C ARG A 75 21.16 -4.27 -8.28
N PRO A 76 21.36 -5.18 -7.32
CA PRO A 76 20.78 -6.53 -7.34
C PRO A 76 19.25 -6.52 -7.28
N ASP A 77 18.66 -5.55 -6.59
CA ASP A 77 17.23 -5.34 -6.44
C ASP A 77 16.48 -5.28 -7.78
N SER A 78 17.10 -4.71 -8.81
CA SER A 78 16.53 -4.62 -10.15
C SER A 78 16.48 -5.97 -10.90
N TYR A 79 17.23 -6.99 -10.46
CA TYR A 79 17.42 -8.25 -11.19
C TYR A 79 17.02 -9.50 -10.42
N VAL A 80 17.35 -9.57 -9.14
CA VAL A 80 17.12 -10.75 -8.29
C VAL A 80 16.27 -10.46 -7.06
N GLY A 81 15.90 -9.21 -6.83
CA GLY A 81 15.21 -8.77 -5.64
C GLY A 81 16.16 -8.35 -4.52
N SER A 82 15.61 -8.09 -3.34
CA SER A 82 16.36 -7.58 -2.19
C SER A 82 17.43 -8.56 -1.73
N ILE A 83 18.62 -8.04 -1.49
CA ILE A 83 19.72 -8.74 -0.78
C ILE A 83 19.65 -8.58 0.74
N GLU A 84 18.72 -7.76 1.22
CA GLU A 84 18.49 -7.59 2.65
C GLU A 84 17.58 -8.69 3.17
N ARG A 85 17.79 -9.06 4.44
CA ARG A 85 16.99 -10.05 5.14
C ARG A 85 15.56 -9.53 5.33
N GLN A 86 14.59 -10.37 4.99
CA GLN A 86 13.16 -10.09 5.16
C GLN A 86 12.51 -11.16 6.03
N SER A 87 11.53 -10.74 6.82
CA SER A 87 10.77 -11.62 7.69
C SER A 87 9.34 -11.73 7.16
N GLN A 88 8.97 -12.91 6.65
CA GLN A 88 7.66 -13.15 6.03
C GLN A 88 7.12 -14.53 6.41
N GLU A 89 5.80 -14.68 6.37
CA GLU A 89 5.15 -15.97 6.55
C GLU A 89 5.15 -16.77 5.25
N HIS A 90 5.69 -17.98 5.30
CA HIS A 90 5.72 -18.91 4.18
C HIS A 90 5.27 -20.31 4.58
N TRP A 91 4.71 -21.02 3.63
CA TRP A 91 4.52 -22.45 3.77
C TRP A 91 5.86 -23.15 3.61
N VAL A 92 6.16 -24.12 4.48
CA VAL A 92 7.36 -24.98 4.40
C VAL A 92 6.97 -26.39 4.78
N PHE A 93 7.69 -27.37 4.24
CA PHE A 93 7.47 -28.77 4.57
C PHE A 93 8.15 -29.11 5.90
N ASP A 94 7.36 -29.59 6.84
CA ASP A 94 7.85 -30.08 8.13
C ASP A 94 8.01 -31.59 8.06
N GLN A 95 9.25 -32.05 8.16
CA GLN A 95 9.59 -33.49 8.08
C GLN A 95 9.04 -34.31 9.25
N THR A 96 8.80 -33.69 10.41
CA THR A 96 8.34 -34.39 11.62
C THR A 96 6.88 -34.78 11.54
N ILE A 97 6.07 -33.94 10.90
CA ILE A 97 4.63 -34.16 10.73
C ILE A 97 4.26 -34.56 9.31
N GLY A 98 5.22 -34.54 8.37
CA GLY A 98 5.00 -34.92 6.98
C GLY A 98 4.07 -33.99 6.17
N ARG A 99 3.96 -32.69 6.54
CA ARG A 99 2.98 -31.76 5.96
C ARG A 99 3.56 -30.37 5.79
N MET A 100 2.88 -29.55 4.99
CA MET A 100 3.16 -28.12 4.88
C MET A 100 2.64 -27.37 6.12
N VAL A 101 3.48 -26.53 6.69
CA VAL A 101 3.14 -25.66 7.82
C VAL A 101 3.45 -24.20 7.44
N LYS A 102 2.62 -23.30 7.91
CA LYS A 102 2.84 -21.87 7.74
C LYS A 102 3.70 -21.37 8.88
N ARG A 103 4.86 -20.81 8.55
CA ARG A 103 5.84 -20.35 9.52
C ARG A 103 6.43 -19.01 9.09
N LYS A 104 6.71 -18.16 10.06
CA LYS A 104 7.47 -16.93 9.84
C LYS A 104 8.93 -17.28 9.64
N LEU A 105 9.50 -16.87 8.52
CA LEU A 105 10.88 -17.15 8.11
C LEU A 105 11.65 -15.86 7.89
N ASP A 106 12.93 -15.90 8.28
CA ASP A 106 13.89 -14.84 8.03
C ASP A 106 14.84 -15.26 6.91
N TYR A 107 14.69 -14.69 5.73
CA TYR A 107 15.46 -15.10 4.56
C TYR A 107 15.84 -13.91 3.66
N VAL A 108 16.75 -14.16 2.72
CA VAL A 108 17.18 -13.18 1.72
C VAL A 108 16.50 -13.52 0.38
N PRO A 109 15.58 -12.67 -0.12
CA PRO A 109 14.82 -12.94 -1.35
C PRO A 109 15.69 -13.21 -2.58
N ALA A 110 16.77 -12.46 -2.76
CA ALA A 110 17.68 -12.62 -3.88
C ALA A 110 18.37 -14.00 -3.90
N LEU A 111 18.75 -14.54 -2.74
CA LEU A 111 19.34 -15.89 -2.65
C LEU A 111 18.32 -16.97 -3.01
N TYR A 112 17.07 -16.81 -2.56
CA TYR A 112 16.01 -17.70 -2.97
C TYR A 112 15.76 -17.63 -4.47
N LYS A 113 15.75 -16.41 -5.05
CA LYS A 113 15.45 -16.19 -6.46
C LYS A 113 16.48 -16.82 -7.39
N ILE A 114 17.78 -16.72 -7.09
CA ILE A 114 18.80 -17.35 -7.95
C ILE A 114 18.70 -18.89 -7.94
N PHE A 115 18.25 -19.49 -6.86
CA PHE A 115 17.94 -20.92 -6.81
C PHE A 115 16.67 -21.24 -7.62
N ASP A 116 15.60 -20.46 -7.42
CA ASP A 116 14.32 -20.64 -8.12
C ASP A 116 14.47 -20.61 -9.64
N GLU A 117 15.29 -19.72 -10.18
CA GLU A 117 15.54 -19.62 -11.62
C GLU A 117 16.11 -20.93 -12.22
N LEU A 118 16.98 -21.63 -11.50
CA LEU A 118 17.52 -22.92 -11.98
C LEU A 118 16.46 -24.02 -11.93
N VAL A 119 15.67 -24.06 -10.88
CA VAL A 119 14.64 -25.07 -10.71
C VAL A 119 13.52 -24.88 -11.73
N VAL A 120 13.15 -23.62 -12.02
CA VAL A 120 12.20 -23.31 -13.10
C VAL A 120 12.75 -23.71 -14.46
N ASN A 121 14.05 -23.46 -14.75
CA ASN A 121 14.66 -23.87 -16.00
C ASN A 121 14.65 -25.41 -16.20
N ALA A 122 14.89 -26.16 -15.12
CA ALA A 122 14.81 -27.61 -15.16
C ALA A 122 13.38 -28.10 -15.44
N ALA A 123 12.36 -27.40 -14.89
CA ALA A 123 10.96 -27.69 -15.20
C ALA A 123 10.56 -27.25 -16.62
N ASP A 124 11.04 -26.10 -17.10
CA ASP A 124 10.79 -25.62 -18.46
C ASP A 124 11.32 -26.56 -19.53
N ASN A 125 12.39 -27.32 -19.22
CA ASN A 125 12.94 -28.30 -20.15
C ASN A 125 11.97 -29.44 -20.45
N LEU A 126 11.04 -29.76 -19.52
CA LEU A 126 9.97 -30.74 -19.74
C LEU A 126 9.03 -30.33 -20.92
N VAL A 127 8.87 -29.03 -21.17
CA VAL A 127 8.08 -28.55 -22.32
C VAL A 127 8.82 -28.80 -23.63
N ARG A 128 10.18 -28.76 -23.62
CA ARG A 128 11.04 -28.95 -24.80
C ARG A 128 11.35 -30.44 -25.02
N SER A 129 11.41 -31.21 -23.97
CA SER A 129 11.85 -32.60 -23.93
C SER A 129 10.83 -33.42 -23.17
N PRO A 130 9.76 -33.89 -23.85
CA PRO A 130 8.71 -34.70 -23.22
C PRO A 130 9.19 -36.02 -22.62
N GLU A 131 10.36 -36.50 -23.04
CA GLU A 131 11.06 -37.67 -22.48
C GLU A 131 11.71 -37.43 -21.12
N GLN A 132 11.79 -36.19 -20.66
CA GLN A 132 12.32 -35.86 -19.35
C GLN A 132 11.39 -36.46 -18.26
N ASP A 133 11.97 -37.27 -17.39
CA ASP A 133 11.23 -37.97 -16.32
C ASP A 133 11.85 -37.73 -14.93
N THR A 134 12.98 -37.05 -14.84
CA THR A 134 13.73 -36.89 -13.59
C THR A 134 14.27 -35.47 -13.40
N ILE A 135 14.02 -34.91 -12.22
CA ILE A 135 14.66 -33.69 -11.71
C ILE A 135 15.31 -34.02 -10.36
N ARG A 136 16.57 -33.63 -10.14
CA ARG A 136 17.29 -33.84 -8.88
C ARG A 136 17.75 -32.51 -8.31
N VAL A 137 17.37 -32.23 -7.07
CA VAL A 137 17.80 -31.04 -6.31
C VAL A 137 18.62 -31.52 -5.11
N ASN A 138 19.88 -31.11 -5.03
CA ASN A 138 20.74 -31.41 -3.90
C ASN A 138 21.19 -30.11 -3.22
N ILE A 139 21.07 -30.04 -1.91
CA ILE A 139 21.44 -28.90 -1.08
C ILE A 139 22.40 -29.41 0.00
N ASP A 140 23.70 -29.18 -0.21
CA ASP A 140 24.73 -29.50 0.80
C ASP A 140 25.00 -28.26 1.67
N VAL A 141 24.33 -28.22 2.81
CA VAL A 141 24.44 -27.09 3.76
C VAL A 141 25.87 -26.96 4.32
N ARG A 142 26.59 -28.07 4.48
CA ARG A 142 27.96 -28.07 5.05
C ARG A 142 28.96 -27.45 4.08
N LYS A 143 28.83 -27.79 2.80
CA LYS A 143 29.70 -27.23 1.73
C LYS A 143 29.18 -25.89 1.20
N GLY A 144 27.96 -25.53 1.52
CA GLY A 144 27.30 -24.36 0.96
C GLY A 144 27.04 -24.47 -0.54
N THR A 145 26.89 -25.71 -1.06
CA THR A 145 26.69 -25.98 -2.50
C THR A 145 25.29 -26.46 -2.79
N ILE A 146 24.76 -26.01 -3.91
CA ILE A 146 23.43 -26.41 -4.39
C ILE A 146 23.58 -26.92 -5.83
N SER A 147 22.93 -28.05 -6.17
CA SER A 147 22.87 -28.54 -7.53
C SER A 147 21.44 -28.83 -7.97
N VAL A 148 21.15 -28.51 -9.22
CA VAL A 148 19.90 -28.83 -9.90
C VAL A 148 20.22 -29.56 -11.19
N MET A 149 19.67 -30.75 -11.34
CA MET A 149 19.89 -31.60 -12.51
C MET A 149 18.53 -32.03 -13.08
N ASN A 150 18.42 -32.03 -14.39
CA ASN A 150 17.34 -32.67 -15.12
C ASN A 150 17.93 -33.60 -16.19
N ASN A 151 17.24 -34.70 -16.46
CA ASN A 151 17.50 -35.51 -17.66
C ASN A 151 16.65 -34.99 -18.83
N GLY A 152 16.53 -35.77 -19.89
CA GLY A 152 15.94 -35.36 -21.16
C GLY A 152 16.96 -34.67 -22.06
N THR A 153 16.54 -34.13 -23.17
CA THR A 153 17.47 -33.54 -24.18
C THR A 153 18.39 -32.51 -23.51
N GLY A 154 19.72 -32.80 -23.61
CA GLY A 154 20.77 -31.90 -23.14
C GLY A 154 20.97 -30.69 -24.06
N LEU A 155 21.75 -29.73 -23.59
CA LEU A 155 22.14 -28.60 -24.46
C LEU A 155 23.09 -29.08 -25.58
N PRO A 156 22.90 -28.62 -26.82
CA PRO A 156 23.80 -29.00 -27.95
C PRO A 156 25.26 -28.61 -27.66
N VAL A 157 26.15 -29.57 -27.62
CA VAL A 157 27.59 -29.33 -27.41
C VAL A 157 28.26 -29.03 -28.76
N GLN A 158 27.90 -27.86 -29.29
CA GLN A 158 28.36 -27.38 -30.60
C GLN A 158 28.90 -25.94 -30.50
N MET A 159 29.82 -25.57 -31.39
CA MET A 159 30.35 -24.22 -31.51
C MET A 159 29.34 -23.32 -32.20
N HIS A 160 29.00 -22.21 -31.59
CA HIS A 160 28.16 -21.18 -32.20
C HIS A 160 28.99 -20.43 -33.28
N ARG A 161 28.45 -20.34 -34.51
CA ARG A 161 29.21 -19.83 -35.66
C ARG A 161 29.57 -18.34 -35.51
N GLU A 162 28.68 -17.52 -35.00
CA GLU A 162 28.90 -16.06 -34.83
C GLU A 162 29.70 -15.72 -33.56
N HIS A 163 29.41 -16.37 -32.45
CA HIS A 163 30.00 -16.00 -31.17
C HIS A 163 31.30 -16.77 -30.85
N GLN A 164 31.67 -17.78 -31.70
CA GLN A 164 32.90 -18.58 -31.55
C GLN A 164 33.12 -19.19 -30.17
N CYS A 165 32.04 -19.52 -29.48
CA CYS A 165 31.99 -20.22 -28.20
C CYS A 165 31.00 -21.39 -28.26
N TYR A 166 31.10 -22.34 -27.32
CA TYR A 166 30.13 -23.43 -27.24
C TYR A 166 28.77 -22.95 -26.78
N ILE A 167 27.70 -23.58 -27.28
CA ILE A 167 26.32 -23.20 -26.89
C ILE A 167 26.10 -23.21 -25.37
N PRO A 168 26.59 -24.20 -24.58
CA PRO A 168 26.48 -24.11 -23.12
C PRO A 168 27.20 -22.89 -22.53
N GLU A 169 28.38 -22.52 -23.06
CA GLU A 169 29.08 -21.29 -22.64
C GLU A 169 28.26 -20.04 -22.97
N LEU A 170 27.70 -19.98 -24.19
CA LEU A 170 26.84 -18.89 -24.59
C LEU A 170 25.62 -18.75 -23.68
N VAL A 171 24.96 -19.86 -23.38
CA VAL A 171 23.71 -19.90 -22.58
C VAL A 171 23.96 -19.55 -21.12
N PHE A 172 25.08 -19.93 -20.51
CA PHE A 172 25.35 -19.74 -19.07
C PHE A 172 26.37 -18.65 -18.75
N GLY A 173 27.17 -18.25 -19.74
CA GLY A 173 28.26 -17.29 -19.57
C GLY A 173 28.03 -15.92 -20.20
N HIS A 174 27.05 -15.77 -21.10
CA HIS A 174 26.79 -14.50 -21.78
C HIS A 174 25.39 -13.96 -21.46
N LEU A 175 25.34 -12.71 -20.98
CA LEU A 175 24.09 -12.00 -20.73
C LEU A 175 23.31 -11.74 -22.02
N LEU A 176 22.00 -11.59 -21.90
CA LEU A 176 21.12 -11.34 -23.05
C LEU A 176 21.14 -12.44 -24.10
N THR A 177 21.23 -13.69 -23.68
CA THR A 177 21.13 -14.87 -24.57
C THR A 177 19.92 -15.70 -24.12
N SER A 178 19.01 -15.99 -25.04
CA SER A 178 17.80 -16.79 -24.81
C SER A 178 17.32 -17.38 -26.11
N ASP A 179 16.69 -18.52 -26.04
CA ASP A 179 15.89 -19.13 -27.10
C ASP A 179 14.42 -18.66 -27.07
N ASN A 180 14.07 -17.76 -26.17
CA ASN A 180 12.70 -17.29 -25.93
C ASN A 180 12.47 -15.81 -26.30
N TYR A 181 13.23 -15.27 -27.29
CA TYR A 181 13.07 -13.87 -27.72
C TYR A 181 12.00 -13.66 -28.79
N ASP A 182 11.54 -14.72 -29.46
CA ASP A 182 10.45 -14.58 -30.42
C ASP A 182 9.11 -14.60 -29.72
N ASP A 183 8.53 -13.41 -29.50
CA ASP A 183 7.22 -13.24 -28.89
C ASP A 183 6.05 -13.67 -29.80
N ASN A 184 6.29 -13.95 -31.12
CA ASN A 184 5.27 -14.52 -31.98
C ASN A 184 5.06 -16.01 -31.72
N GLU A 185 6.05 -16.69 -31.16
CA GLU A 185 5.89 -18.05 -30.66
C GLU A 185 5.12 -18.06 -29.36
N LYS A 186 4.02 -18.81 -29.33
CA LYS A 186 3.18 -18.97 -28.14
C LYS A 186 3.80 -19.99 -27.19
N LYS A 187 4.67 -19.53 -26.31
CA LYS A 187 5.41 -20.37 -25.36
C LYS A 187 4.78 -20.36 -23.97
N VAL A 188 4.76 -21.54 -23.37
CA VAL A 188 4.25 -21.76 -22.00
C VAL A 188 5.39 -22.05 -21.02
N THR A 189 6.54 -21.38 -21.20
CA THR A 189 7.72 -21.51 -20.33
C THR A 189 7.81 -20.38 -19.32
N GLY A 190 8.43 -20.62 -18.17
CA GLY A 190 8.68 -19.63 -17.14
C GLY A 190 9.84 -18.69 -17.45
N GLY A 191 10.86 -19.19 -18.16
CA GLY A 191 12.02 -18.42 -18.61
C GLY A 191 11.71 -17.57 -19.83
N ARG A 192 11.89 -16.24 -19.76
CA ARG A 192 11.60 -15.32 -20.87
C ARG A 192 12.75 -14.37 -21.18
N ASN A 193 13.41 -13.83 -20.17
CA ASN A 193 14.29 -12.67 -20.32
C ASN A 193 15.76 -13.04 -20.54
N GLY A 194 16.13 -14.32 -20.53
CA GLY A 194 17.50 -14.78 -20.72
C GLY A 194 18.49 -14.41 -19.60
N TYR A 195 18.00 -14.03 -18.44
CA TYR A 195 18.82 -13.65 -17.29
C TYR A 195 19.00 -14.75 -16.24
N GLY A 196 18.01 -15.60 -16.01
CA GLY A 196 17.89 -16.44 -14.81
C GLY A 196 19.15 -17.18 -14.41
N ALA A 197 19.63 -18.13 -15.21
CA ALA A 197 20.82 -18.90 -14.89
C ALA A 197 22.11 -18.07 -14.83
N LYS A 198 22.19 -16.98 -15.61
CA LYS A 198 23.33 -16.05 -15.56
C LYS A 198 23.35 -15.25 -14.26
N LEU A 199 22.19 -14.88 -13.74
CA LEU A 199 22.10 -14.24 -12.43
C LEU A 199 22.61 -15.18 -11.34
N THR A 200 22.28 -16.48 -11.40
CA THR A 200 22.83 -17.47 -10.49
C THR A 200 24.35 -17.53 -10.59
N ASN A 201 24.89 -17.51 -11.81
CA ASN A 201 26.36 -17.51 -12.05
C ASN A 201 27.00 -16.23 -11.45
N ILE A 202 26.43 -15.04 -11.71
CA ILE A 202 26.93 -13.75 -11.23
C ILE A 202 26.91 -13.65 -9.69
N PHE A 203 25.93 -14.25 -9.05
CA PHE A 203 25.81 -14.26 -7.58
C PHE A 203 26.45 -15.48 -6.91
N SER A 204 27.35 -16.20 -7.63
CA SER A 204 28.06 -17.37 -7.11
C SER A 204 29.56 -17.17 -7.09
N THR A 205 30.22 -17.73 -6.09
CA THR A 205 31.68 -17.81 -6.01
C THR A 205 32.19 -18.85 -6.99
N THR A 206 31.41 -19.93 -7.20
CA THR A 206 31.68 -21.01 -8.15
C THR A 206 30.37 -21.43 -8.81
N PHE A 207 30.38 -21.59 -10.10
CA PHE A 207 29.25 -22.05 -10.90
C PHE A 207 29.75 -23.08 -11.93
N ILE A 208 29.16 -24.26 -11.92
CA ILE A 208 29.59 -25.40 -12.74
C ILE A 208 28.40 -25.82 -13.58
N VAL A 209 28.64 -25.97 -14.89
CA VAL A 209 27.71 -26.54 -15.85
C VAL A 209 28.26 -27.88 -16.33
N GLU A 210 27.46 -28.93 -16.23
CA GLU A 210 27.69 -30.24 -16.82
C GLU A 210 26.49 -30.60 -17.68
N THR A 211 26.70 -30.85 -18.97
CA THR A 211 25.63 -31.27 -19.88
C THR A 211 26.13 -32.34 -20.84
N ALA A 212 25.32 -33.37 -20.98
CA ALA A 212 25.55 -34.47 -21.90
C ALA A 212 24.65 -34.31 -23.14
N ASP A 213 25.24 -34.47 -24.31
CA ASP A 213 24.54 -34.43 -25.59
C ASP A 213 24.90 -35.71 -26.38
N SER A 214 24.01 -36.67 -26.35
CA SER A 214 24.17 -37.98 -26.97
C SER A 214 24.28 -37.87 -28.51
N ARG A 215 23.66 -36.85 -29.11
CA ARG A 215 23.71 -36.57 -30.54
C ARG A 215 25.11 -36.18 -30.98
N SER A 216 25.86 -35.46 -30.18
CA SER A 216 27.26 -35.14 -30.42
C SER A 216 28.25 -36.13 -29.79
N GLY A 217 27.76 -37.08 -28.93
CA GLY A 217 28.55 -38.04 -28.21
C GLY A 217 29.50 -37.38 -27.19
N LYS A 218 29.10 -36.23 -26.58
CA LYS A 218 29.98 -35.44 -25.76
C LYS A 218 29.35 -35.13 -24.42
N LEU A 219 30.16 -35.22 -23.36
CA LEU A 219 29.92 -34.62 -22.04
C LEU A 219 30.73 -33.33 -21.98
N TYR A 220 30.04 -32.25 -21.70
CA TYR A 220 30.63 -30.93 -21.53
C TYR A 220 30.62 -30.55 -20.05
N LYS A 221 31.75 -30.01 -19.57
CA LYS A 221 31.88 -29.42 -18.26
C LYS A 221 32.64 -28.09 -18.32
N GLN A 222 32.10 -27.03 -17.71
CA GLN A 222 32.78 -25.75 -17.63
C GLN A 222 32.50 -25.11 -16.25
N VAL A 223 33.47 -24.34 -15.77
CA VAL A 223 33.45 -23.72 -14.45
C VAL A 223 33.62 -22.22 -14.57
N TRP A 224 32.76 -21.48 -13.95
CA TRP A 224 32.90 -20.05 -13.71
C TRP A 224 33.21 -19.80 -12.24
N GLU A 225 34.10 -18.83 -12.00
CA GLU A 225 34.54 -18.44 -10.65
C GLU A 225 34.41 -16.93 -10.46
N LYS A 226 34.43 -16.49 -9.19
CA LYS A 226 34.50 -15.07 -8.81
C LYS A 226 33.39 -14.25 -9.47
N ASN A 227 32.16 -14.63 -9.19
CA ASN A 227 30.99 -13.91 -9.69
C ASN A 227 30.98 -13.79 -11.23
N MET A 228 31.24 -14.91 -11.93
CA MET A 228 31.27 -15.01 -13.40
C MET A 228 32.41 -14.18 -14.06
N SER A 229 33.33 -13.62 -13.30
CA SER A 229 34.45 -12.83 -13.85
C SER A 229 35.59 -13.67 -14.42
N LYS A 230 35.64 -14.96 -14.09
CA LYS A 230 36.64 -15.91 -14.58
C LYS A 230 35.94 -17.16 -15.07
N CYS A 231 36.26 -17.57 -16.30
CA CYS A 231 35.75 -18.76 -16.94
C CYS A 231 36.87 -19.73 -17.26
N SER A 232 36.68 -21.02 -16.93
CA SER A 232 37.62 -22.07 -17.36
C SER A 232 37.46 -22.39 -18.84
N LYS A 233 38.47 -23.02 -19.43
CA LYS A 233 38.26 -23.72 -20.72
C LYS A 233 37.28 -24.88 -20.50
N PRO A 234 36.40 -25.19 -21.47
CA PRO A 234 35.49 -26.32 -21.34
C PRO A 234 36.28 -27.64 -21.35
N ASP A 235 35.96 -28.53 -20.41
CA ASP A 235 36.41 -29.94 -20.40
C ASP A 235 35.36 -30.76 -21.12
N MET A 236 35.80 -31.45 -22.18
CA MET A 236 34.93 -32.27 -23.01
C MET A 236 35.42 -33.71 -23.01
N LYS A 237 34.51 -34.64 -22.78
CA LYS A 237 34.78 -36.09 -22.80
C LYS A 237 33.82 -36.80 -23.70
N PRO A 238 34.23 -37.92 -24.31
CA PRO A 238 33.31 -38.81 -25.01
C PRO A 238 32.25 -39.32 -24.04
N PHE A 239 31.01 -39.38 -24.47
CA PHE A 239 29.87 -39.79 -23.66
C PHE A 239 28.89 -40.63 -24.48
N SER A 240 28.39 -41.72 -23.87
CA SER A 240 27.47 -42.67 -24.52
C SER A 240 26.27 -43.01 -23.63
N GLY A 241 26.00 -42.19 -22.61
CA GLY A 241 24.82 -42.35 -21.72
C GLY A 241 23.63 -41.47 -22.09
N ASP A 242 22.65 -41.39 -21.17
CA ASP A 242 21.48 -40.56 -21.37
C ASP A 242 21.81 -39.07 -21.21
N ASP A 243 21.10 -38.23 -21.97
CA ASP A 243 21.24 -36.79 -21.95
C ASP A 243 20.82 -36.21 -20.59
N PHE A 244 21.58 -35.23 -20.15
CA PHE A 244 21.24 -34.48 -18.93
C PHE A 244 21.88 -33.09 -18.94
N THR A 245 21.34 -32.22 -18.09
CA THR A 245 21.97 -30.95 -17.72
C THR A 245 21.98 -30.83 -16.21
N CYS A 246 23.16 -30.60 -15.64
CA CYS A 246 23.37 -30.40 -14.20
C CYS A 246 24.08 -29.07 -13.94
N ILE A 247 23.49 -28.23 -13.12
CA ILE A 247 24.07 -26.99 -12.67
C ILE A 247 24.40 -27.12 -11.19
N THR A 248 25.66 -26.88 -10.84
CA THR A 248 26.09 -26.83 -9.43
C THR A 248 26.69 -25.47 -9.15
N PHE A 249 26.24 -24.84 -8.07
CA PHE A 249 26.73 -23.52 -7.70
C PHE A 249 26.95 -23.37 -6.20
N THR A 250 27.88 -22.49 -5.85
CA THR A 250 28.15 -22.02 -4.50
C THR A 250 27.82 -20.55 -4.44
N PRO A 251 26.70 -20.15 -3.82
CA PRO A 251 26.31 -18.74 -3.76
C PRO A 251 27.37 -17.90 -3.02
N ASP A 252 27.53 -16.66 -3.42
CA ASP A 252 28.35 -15.68 -2.71
C ASP A 252 27.61 -15.16 -1.47
N LEU A 253 27.62 -15.99 -0.41
CA LEU A 253 26.87 -15.73 0.82
C LEU A 253 27.25 -14.40 1.48
N ALA A 254 28.48 -13.93 1.29
CA ALA A 254 28.93 -12.65 1.85
C ALA A 254 28.13 -11.46 1.28
N ARG A 255 27.74 -11.53 -0.01
CA ARG A 255 26.90 -10.50 -0.64
C ARG A 255 25.47 -10.48 -0.10
N PHE A 256 25.01 -11.59 0.43
CA PHE A 256 23.69 -11.72 1.06
C PHE A 256 23.75 -11.49 2.60
N GLY A 257 24.87 -11.01 3.13
CA GLY A 257 25.07 -10.81 4.56
C GLY A 257 25.05 -12.11 5.37
N MET A 258 25.36 -13.25 4.74
CA MET A 258 25.30 -14.58 5.34
C MET A 258 26.68 -15.24 5.39
N ARG A 259 26.88 -16.19 6.29
CA ARG A 259 28.11 -17.01 6.38
C ARG A 259 27.90 -18.46 5.96
N THR A 260 26.70 -18.96 6.17
CA THR A 260 26.27 -20.35 5.85
C THR A 260 24.87 -20.32 5.28
N LEU A 261 24.45 -21.41 4.64
CA LEU A 261 23.05 -21.62 4.28
C LEU A 261 22.25 -21.86 5.57
N GLU A 262 21.44 -20.88 5.96
CA GLU A 262 20.65 -20.93 7.17
C GLU A 262 19.40 -21.82 7.00
N GLN A 263 18.81 -22.27 8.12
CA GLN A 263 17.71 -23.23 8.10
C GLN A 263 16.47 -22.73 7.35
N ASP A 264 16.14 -21.45 7.46
CA ASP A 264 14.94 -20.87 6.87
C ASP A 264 15.01 -20.81 5.34
N ILE A 265 16.15 -20.38 4.79
CA ILE A 265 16.34 -20.38 3.34
C ILE A 265 16.38 -21.82 2.79
N VAL A 266 16.99 -22.76 3.50
CA VAL A 266 17.00 -24.16 3.13
C VAL A 266 15.60 -24.78 3.17
N ALA A 267 14.78 -24.40 4.16
CA ALA A 267 13.38 -24.83 4.22
C ALA A 267 12.56 -24.33 3.02
N LEU A 268 12.78 -23.08 2.59
CA LEU A 268 12.16 -22.54 1.37
C LEU A 268 12.63 -23.26 0.09
N MET A 269 13.92 -23.54 -0.02
CA MET A 269 14.48 -24.29 -1.15
C MET A 269 13.93 -25.72 -1.20
N LYS A 270 13.83 -26.39 -0.05
CA LYS A 270 13.20 -27.72 0.05
C LYS A 270 11.72 -27.67 -0.37
N ARG A 271 10.94 -26.71 0.18
CA ARG A 271 9.55 -26.53 -0.24
C ARG A 271 9.45 -26.37 -1.75
N ARG A 272 10.38 -25.60 -2.37
CA ARG A 272 10.37 -25.38 -3.81
C ARG A 272 10.54 -26.67 -4.64
N ALA A 273 11.29 -27.64 -4.14
CA ALA A 273 11.37 -28.95 -4.77
C ALA A 273 10.00 -29.69 -4.74
N TYR A 274 9.23 -29.56 -3.66
CA TYR A 274 7.85 -30.07 -3.59
C TYR A 274 6.93 -29.33 -4.59
N ASP A 275 7.10 -27.99 -4.72
CA ASP A 275 6.33 -27.21 -5.69
C ASP A 275 6.56 -27.72 -7.12
N ILE A 276 7.82 -28.02 -7.49
CA ILE A 276 8.15 -28.56 -8.80
C ILE A 276 7.57 -29.97 -9.01
N ALA A 277 7.62 -30.83 -8.00
CA ALA A 277 7.00 -32.15 -8.08
C ALA A 277 5.49 -32.03 -8.38
N ALA A 278 4.82 -31.04 -7.78
CA ALA A 278 3.40 -30.79 -7.98
C ALA A 278 3.06 -30.34 -9.41
N VAL A 279 3.85 -29.38 -9.96
CA VAL A 279 3.52 -28.71 -11.23
C VAL A 279 3.96 -29.50 -12.46
N THR A 280 4.75 -30.53 -12.30
CA THR A 280 5.16 -31.42 -13.40
C THR A 280 4.11 -32.47 -13.79
N GLN A 281 2.96 -32.45 -13.15
CA GLN A 281 1.78 -33.30 -13.45
C GLN A 281 2.10 -34.79 -13.47
N GLY A 282 2.99 -35.25 -12.58
CA GLY A 282 3.44 -36.65 -12.49
C GLY A 282 4.35 -37.13 -13.63
N ARG A 283 4.68 -36.25 -14.59
CA ARG A 283 5.59 -36.59 -15.70
C ARG A 283 7.04 -36.68 -15.27
N CYS A 284 7.43 -35.98 -14.19
CA CYS A 284 8.76 -36.00 -13.64
C CYS A 284 8.80 -36.47 -12.19
N LYS A 285 9.71 -37.41 -11.87
CA LYS A 285 10.07 -37.71 -10.50
C LYS A 285 11.08 -36.71 -9.98
N VAL A 286 10.74 -36.04 -8.88
CA VAL A 286 11.64 -35.08 -8.24
C VAL A 286 12.33 -35.71 -7.05
N TYR A 287 13.65 -35.59 -7.04
CA TYR A 287 14.50 -36.08 -5.94
C TYR A 287 15.08 -34.91 -5.17
N LEU A 288 14.99 -34.95 -3.85
CA LEU A 288 15.59 -33.99 -2.96
C LEU A 288 16.66 -34.68 -2.10
N ASN A 289 17.92 -34.26 -2.25
CA ASN A 289 19.08 -34.87 -1.56
C ASN A 289 19.15 -36.40 -1.69
N GLY A 290 18.80 -36.89 -2.87
CA GLY A 290 18.84 -38.34 -3.22
C GLY A 290 17.54 -39.11 -2.92
N GLU A 291 16.62 -38.52 -2.16
CA GLU A 291 15.34 -39.15 -1.84
C GLU A 291 14.23 -38.70 -2.81
N ALA A 292 13.43 -39.64 -3.34
CA ALA A 292 12.29 -39.31 -4.17
C ALA A 292 11.18 -38.67 -3.34
N LEU A 293 10.65 -37.54 -3.82
CA LEU A 293 9.55 -36.85 -3.13
C LEU A 293 8.25 -37.63 -3.31
N PRO A 294 7.39 -37.77 -2.28
CA PRO A 294 6.15 -38.55 -2.30
C PRO A 294 5.00 -37.83 -3.04
N VAL A 295 5.29 -36.75 -3.81
CA VAL A 295 4.31 -35.97 -4.57
C VAL A 295 4.38 -36.41 -6.03
N GLN A 296 3.30 -37.07 -6.51
CA GLN A 296 3.18 -37.53 -7.90
C GLN A 296 2.13 -36.73 -8.70
N SER A 297 1.27 -36.01 -8.02
CA SER A 297 0.24 -35.19 -8.64
C SER A 297 0.04 -33.85 -7.92
N PHE A 298 -0.61 -32.92 -8.60
CA PHE A 298 -1.00 -31.67 -7.97
C PHE A 298 -1.94 -31.89 -6.77
N ARG A 299 -2.77 -32.93 -6.85
CA ARG A 299 -3.66 -33.34 -5.74
C ARG A 299 -2.89 -33.78 -4.49
N ASP A 300 -1.82 -34.57 -4.66
CA ASP A 300 -0.96 -34.99 -3.54
C ASP A 300 -0.34 -33.77 -2.84
N TYR A 301 0.12 -32.79 -3.63
CA TYR A 301 0.68 -31.56 -3.10
C TYR A 301 -0.37 -30.74 -2.32
N VAL A 302 -1.58 -30.63 -2.84
CA VAL A 302 -2.70 -29.95 -2.15
C VAL A 302 -2.97 -30.63 -0.81
N ALA A 303 -2.99 -31.97 -0.78
CA ALA A 303 -3.19 -32.74 0.44
C ALA A 303 -2.13 -32.47 1.52
N LEU A 304 -0.90 -32.10 1.15
CA LEU A 304 0.12 -31.70 2.13
C LEU A 304 -0.23 -30.42 2.90
N HIS A 305 -1.06 -29.55 2.34
CA HIS A 305 -1.46 -28.29 2.98
C HIS A 305 -2.68 -28.44 3.89
N LEU A 306 -3.48 -29.47 3.65
CA LEU A 306 -4.79 -29.62 4.28
C LEU A 306 -4.78 -30.58 5.47
N PRO A 307 -5.61 -30.40 6.49
CA PRO A 307 -5.92 -31.40 7.49
C PRO A 307 -6.40 -32.73 6.85
N GLN A 308 -6.18 -33.86 7.53
CA GLN A 308 -6.43 -35.16 6.96
C GLN A 308 -7.91 -35.38 6.59
N ASP A 309 -8.82 -34.73 7.34
CA ASP A 309 -10.27 -34.77 7.15
C ASP A 309 -10.84 -33.52 6.46
N ALA A 310 -10.00 -32.65 5.92
CA ALA A 310 -10.46 -31.43 5.26
C ALA A 310 -11.11 -31.77 3.92
N TRP A 311 -12.27 -31.17 3.67
CA TRP A 311 -12.90 -31.25 2.36
C TRP A 311 -12.02 -30.54 1.33
N CYS A 312 -11.82 -31.22 0.20
CA CYS A 312 -11.08 -30.67 -0.93
C CYS A 312 -11.58 -31.32 -2.22
N GLN A 313 -11.91 -30.48 -3.18
CA GLN A 313 -12.21 -30.92 -4.55
C GLN A 313 -11.11 -30.46 -5.49
N SER A 314 -10.62 -31.38 -6.33
CA SER A 314 -9.60 -31.13 -7.34
C SER A 314 -10.05 -31.57 -8.72
N GLN A 315 -9.73 -30.78 -9.74
CA GLN A 315 -10.12 -31.02 -11.11
C GLN A 315 -8.99 -30.63 -12.07
N VAL A 316 -8.69 -31.54 -13.00
CA VAL A 316 -7.95 -31.19 -14.23
C VAL A 316 -8.97 -30.67 -15.23
N VAL A 317 -9.01 -29.36 -15.41
CA VAL A 317 -9.98 -28.70 -16.28
C VAL A 317 -9.64 -28.95 -17.74
N ASN A 318 -8.35 -28.86 -18.05
CA ASN A 318 -7.77 -29.22 -19.36
C ASN A 318 -6.25 -29.33 -19.21
N ASP A 319 -5.54 -29.59 -20.31
CA ASP A 319 -4.07 -29.79 -20.33
C ASP A 319 -3.27 -28.61 -19.77
N ARG A 320 -3.89 -27.43 -19.63
CA ARG A 320 -3.24 -26.20 -19.14
C ARG A 320 -3.73 -25.72 -17.78
N TRP A 321 -4.75 -26.37 -17.21
CA TRP A 321 -5.36 -25.88 -15.97
C TRP A 321 -5.72 -27.03 -15.03
N GLU A 322 -5.10 -27.02 -13.88
CA GLU A 322 -5.45 -27.85 -12.72
C GLU A 322 -5.89 -26.93 -11.58
N VAL A 323 -7.05 -27.20 -11.04
CA VAL A 323 -7.68 -26.41 -9.98
C VAL A 323 -8.02 -27.32 -8.81
N ALA A 324 -7.67 -26.90 -7.60
CA ALA A 324 -8.25 -27.52 -6.42
C ALA A 324 -8.78 -26.43 -5.48
N VAL A 325 -9.85 -26.76 -4.77
CA VAL A 325 -10.53 -25.86 -3.84
C VAL A 325 -10.73 -26.58 -2.52
N ALA A 326 -10.35 -25.91 -1.46
CA ALA A 326 -10.67 -26.30 -0.08
C ALA A 326 -11.35 -25.13 0.63
N LEU A 327 -11.91 -25.39 1.80
CA LEU A 327 -12.51 -24.34 2.62
C LEU A 327 -11.53 -23.86 3.69
N THR A 328 -11.57 -22.55 3.96
CA THR A 328 -10.94 -21.93 5.12
C THR A 328 -11.95 -21.78 6.26
N ASP A 329 -11.51 -21.27 7.37
CA ASP A 329 -12.37 -20.86 8.50
C ASP A 329 -13.18 -19.57 8.23
N GLY A 330 -13.12 -19.02 7.03
CA GLY A 330 -13.78 -17.77 6.63
C GLY A 330 -13.03 -16.49 7.05
N SER A 331 -11.88 -16.59 7.69
CA SER A 331 -11.11 -15.44 8.16
C SER A 331 -10.47 -14.65 7.02
N CYS A 332 -9.92 -15.35 6.02
CA CYS A 332 -9.31 -14.74 4.85
C CYS A 332 -9.19 -15.71 3.67
N PHE A 333 -9.21 -15.12 2.47
CA PHE A 333 -8.91 -15.84 1.23
C PHE A 333 -7.48 -16.39 1.26
N GLN A 334 -7.30 -17.65 0.90
CA GLN A 334 -6.00 -18.27 0.75
C GLN A 334 -5.80 -18.78 -0.67
N GLN A 335 -4.56 -18.76 -1.13
CA GLN A 335 -4.22 -19.30 -2.42
C GLN A 335 -2.80 -19.87 -2.44
N VAL A 336 -2.60 -20.89 -3.28
CA VAL A 336 -1.29 -21.39 -3.71
C VAL A 336 -1.38 -21.56 -5.21
N SER A 337 -0.61 -20.78 -5.96
CA SER A 337 -0.75 -20.78 -7.41
C SER A 337 0.58 -20.80 -8.14
N PHE A 338 0.53 -21.45 -9.32
CA PHE A 338 1.68 -21.57 -10.21
C PHE A 338 1.29 -21.20 -11.64
N VAL A 339 2.19 -20.50 -12.31
CA VAL A 339 2.08 -20.15 -13.72
C VAL A 339 3.37 -20.58 -14.42
N ASN A 340 3.29 -21.52 -15.36
CA ASN A 340 4.46 -22.06 -16.06
C ASN A 340 5.57 -22.45 -15.07
N SER A 341 5.22 -23.27 -14.08
CA SER A 341 6.09 -23.71 -12.98
C SER A 341 6.62 -22.61 -12.05
N ILE A 342 6.27 -21.34 -12.25
CA ILE A 342 6.63 -20.22 -11.36
C ILE A 342 5.63 -20.13 -10.23
N SER A 343 6.10 -20.05 -8.99
CA SER A 343 5.23 -19.81 -7.81
C SER A 343 4.77 -18.36 -7.77
N THR A 344 3.46 -18.14 -7.94
CA THR A 344 2.84 -16.80 -7.85
C THR A 344 2.32 -16.56 -6.43
N SER A 345 3.25 -16.30 -5.51
CA SER A 345 2.96 -16.20 -4.06
C SER A 345 1.91 -15.13 -3.71
N ARG A 346 1.79 -14.08 -4.53
CA ARG A 346 0.81 -13.00 -4.39
C ARG A 346 -0.41 -13.16 -5.30
N GLY A 347 -0.50 -14.30 -6.02
CA GLY A 347 -1.61 -14.57 -6.93
C GLY A 347 -1.56 -13.76 -8.21
N GLY A 348 -2.70 -13.21 -8.62
CA GLY A 348 -2.83 -12.41 -9.83
C GLY A 348 -4.13 -12.68 -10.58
N THR A 349 -4.18 -12.29 -11.84
CA THR A 349 -5.37 -12.36 -12.68
C THR A 349 -5.90 -13.78 -12.91
N HIS A 350 -5.03 -14.79 -12.92
CA HIS A 350 -5.40 -16.22 -13.05
C HIS A 350 -6.17 -16.72 -11.83
N VAL A 351 -5.74 -16.34 -10.61
CA VAL A 351 -6.42 -16.69 -9.36
C VAL A 351 -7.79 -15.99 -9.29
N ASN A 352 -7.84 -14.71 -9.67
CA ASN A 352 -9.09 -13.98 -9.72
C ASN A 352 -10.06 -14.63 -10.71
N TYR A 353 -9.58 -15.02 -11.89
CA TYR A 353 -10.40 -15.66 -12.92
C TYR A 353 -11.11 -16.93 -12.43
N VAL A 354 -10.42 -17.77 -11.65
CA VAL A 354 -11.00 -19.00 -11.08
C VAL A 354 -11.91 -18.66 -9.90
N SER A 355 -11.43 -17.84 -8.95
CA SER A 355 -12.19 -17.53 -7.74
C SER A 355 -13.48 -16.75 -8.02
N ASP A 356 -13.51 -15.89 -9.05
CA ASP A 356 -14.71 -15.12 -9.39
C ASP A 356 -15.83 -16.02 -9.94
N GLN A 357 -15.51 -17.10 -10.65
CA GLN A 357 -16.49 -18.11 -11.09
C GLN A 357 -17.13 -18.80 -9.88
N LEU A 358 -16.32 -19.24 -8.91
CA LEU A 358 -16.81 -19.88 -7.69
C LEU A 358 -17.67 -18.92 -6.86
N VAL A 359 -17.20 -17.71 -6.66
CA VAL A 359 -17.94 -16.68 -5.90
C VAL A 359 -19.28 -16.37 -6.54
N SER A 360 -19.32 -16.22 -7.87
CA SER A 360 -20.57 -15.98 -8.58
C SER A 360 -21.55 -17.14 -8.41
N SER A 361 -21.08 -18.38 -8.57
CA SER A 361 -21.92 -19.58 -8.44
C SER A 361 -22.49 -19.74 -7.03
N VAL A 362 -21.70 -19.48 -5.98
CA VAL A 362 -22.17 -19.51 -4.59
C VAL A 362 -23.23 -18.43 -4.34
N LEU A 363 -23.00 -17.19 -4.80
CA LEU A 363 -23.97 -16.10 -4.63
C LEU A 363 -25.26 -16.36 -5.39
N ASP A 364 -25.19 -16.90 -6.61
CA ASP A 364 -26.37 -17.28 -7.41
C ASP A 364 -27.17 -18.38 -6.75
N SER A 365 -26.49 -19.42 -6.22
CA SER A 365 -27.13 -20.49 -5.45
C SER A 365 -27.82 -19.96 -4.20
N MET A 366 -27.16 -19.13 -3.42
CA MET A 366 -27.75 -18.48 -2.24
C MET A 366 -28.92 -17.57 -2.60
N SER A 367 -28.89 -16.91 -3.76
CA SER A 367 -30.00 -16.05 -4.23
C SER A 367 -31.25 -16.86 -4.60
N LYS A 368 -31.08 -18.04 -5.17
CA LYS A 368 -32.19 -18.96 -5.53
C LYS A 368 -32.86 -19.58 -4.31
N GLN A 369 -32.15 -19.79 -3.21
CA GLN A 369 -32.67 -20.31 -1.96
C GLN A 369 -33.42 -19.28 -1.10
N LYS A 370 -33.51 -17.99 -1.52
CA LYS A 370 -34.20 -16.90 -0.80
C LYS A 370 -35.71 -17.01 -0.58
N GLY A 371 -36.31 -18.20 -0.74
CA GLY A 371 -37.73 -18.43 -0.46
C GLY A 371 -38.13 -18.48 1.02
N THR A 372 -37.20 -18.53 2.00
CA THR A 372 -37.59 -18.91 3.37
C THR A 372 -36.90 -18.21 4.54
N SER A 373 -35.97 -17.28 4.38
CA SER A 373 -35.43 -16.56 5.54
C SER A 373 -34.71 -15.26 5.16
N GLY A 374 -35.09 -14.20 5.81
CA GLY A 374 -34.52 -12.86 6.03
C GLY A 374 -33.28 -12.38 5.26
N ASN A 375 -33.17 -11.08 5.07
CA ASN A 375 -32.07 -10.38 4.40
C ASN A 375 -30.66 -10.90 4.79
N LEU A 376 -30.17 -11.94 4.10
CA LEU A 376 -28.76 -12.34 4.21
C LEU A 376 -27.90 -11.41 3.34
N HIS A 377 -27.19 -10.49 3.95
CA HIS A 377 -26.24 -9.62 3.27
C HIS A 377 -24.86 -10.31 3.09
N VAL A 378 -24.81 -11.43 2.35
CA VAL A 378 -23.54 -12.05 1.99
C VAL A 378 -23.02 -11.36 0.73
N LYS A 379 -21.81 -10.75 0.84
CA LYS A 379 -21.09 -10.09 -0.28
C LYS A 379 -20.06 -11.06 -0.87
N ALA A 380 -19.63 -10.80 -2.11
CA ALA A 380 -18.56 -11.57 -2.78
C ALA A 380 -17.28 -11.74 -1.92
N ALA A 381 -16.91 -10.71 -1.17
CA ALA A 381 -15.74 -10.76 -0.27
C ALA A 381 -15.92 -11.80 0.86
N HIS A 382 -17.13 -11.98 1.37
CA HIS A 382 -17.40 -12.97 2.42
C HIS A 382 -17.27 -14.40 1.86
N VAL A 383 -17.87 -14.66 0.70
CA VAL A 383 -17.73 -15.95 0.01
C VAL A 383 -16.26 -16.25 -0.26
N ARG A 384 -15.55 -15.26 -0.81
CA ARG A 384 -14.12 -15.40 -1.12
C ARG A 384 -13.28 -15.72 0.12
N GLY A 385 -13.63 -15.16 1.28
CA GLY A 385 -12.96 -15.44 2.56
C GLY A 385 -12.95 -16.92 2.94
N TYR A 386 -13.97 -17.69 2.55
CA TYR A 386 -14.07 -19.12 2.81
C TYR A 386 -13.31 -20.01 1.82
N LEU A 387 -12.78 -19.45 0.74
CA LEU A 387 -12.11 -20.20 -0.32
C LEU A 387 -10.61 -20.28 -0.07
N TRP A 388 -10.06 -21.48 -0.21
CA TRP A 388 -8.64 -21.72 -0.41
C TRP A 388 -8.43 -22.33 -1.79
N VAL A 389 -7.86 -21.56 -2.69
CA VAL A 389 -7.70 -21.95 -4.10
C VAL A 389 -6.26 -22.39 -4.36
N PHE A 390 -6.12 -23.58 -4.91
CA PHE A 390 -4.86 -24.10 -5.43
C PHE A 390 -4.95 -24.15 -6.95
N LEU A 391 -3.92 -23.64 -7.62
CA LEU A 391 -3.97 -23.46 -9.06
C LEU A 391 -2.61 -23.73 -9.71
N ASN A 392 -2.61 -24.65 -10.67
CA ASN A 392 -1.49 -24.88 -11.57
C ASN A 392 -1.94 -24.57 -13.00
N CYS A 393 -1.30 -23.61 -13.67
CA CYS A 393 -1.69 -23.25 -15.02
C CYS A 393 -0.53 -22.94 -15.96
N LEU A 394 -0.77 -23.21 -17.25
CA LEU A 394 0.13 -22.86 -18.35
C LEU A 394 -0.47 -21.71 -19.17
N ILE A 395 0.20 -20.57 -19.15
CA ILE A 395 -0.22 -19.32 -19.80
C ILE A 395 0.78 -18.93 -20.89
N GLU A 396 0.28 -18.54 -22.05
CA GLU A 396 1.09 -18.08 -23.16
C GLU A 396 1.75 -16.74 -22.85
N ASN A 397 3.06 -16.66 -22.97
CA ASN A 397 3.85 -15.44 -22.81
C ASN A 397 3.44 -14.59 -21.60
N PRO A 398 3.48 -15.13 -20.36
CA PRO A 398 2.94 -14.47 -19.18
C PRO A 398 3.71 -13.19 -18.84
N ALA A 399 2.99 -12.14 -18.41
CA ALA A 399 3.54 -10.91 -17.89
C ALA A 399 3.33 -10.83 -16.38
N PHE A 400 4.35 -10.38 -15.65
CA PHE A 400 4.36 -10.26 -14.20
C PHE A 400 4.60 -8.81 -13.79
N ASP A 401 4.33 -8.49 -12.53
CA ASP A 401 4.54 -7.17 -11.94
C ASP A 401 6.03 -6.83 -11.74
N SER A 402 6.88 -7.84 -11.60
CA SER A 402 8.30 -7.70 -11.29
C SER A 402 9.14 -8.88 -11.81
N GLN A 403 10.46 -8.76 -11.74
CA GLN A 403 11.37 -9.86 -12.08
C GLN A 403 11.30 -11.05 -11.10
N THR A 404 10.82 -10.84 -9.88
CA THR A 404 10.54 -11.93 -8.91
C THR A 404 9.36 -12.79 -9.33
N LYS A 405 8.48 -12.29 -10.20
CA LYS A 405 7.34 -12.99 -10.81
C LYS A 405 6.28 -13.47 -9.79
N GLU A 406 6.08 -12.69 -8.71
CA GLU A 406 5.16 -13.08 -7.64
C GLU A 406 3.69 -12.85 -7.98
N THR A 407 3.37 -11.93 -8.89
CA THR A 407 2.00 -11.57 -9.29
C THR A 407 1.84 -11.62 -10.80
N LEU A 408 0.90 -12.43 -11.30
CA LEU A 408 0.54 -12.41 -12.72
C LEU A 408 -0.31 -11.19 -13.05
N THR A 409 0.10 -10.43 -14.09
CA THR A 409 -0.61 -9.22 -14.56
C THR A 409 -1.23 -9.37 -15.95
N SER A 410 -0.96 -10.48 -16.66
CA SER A 410 -1.55 -10.77 -17.97
C SER A 410 -3.07 -10.70 -17.91
N LYS A 411 -3.71 -10.07 -18.88
CA LYS A 411 -5.17 -10.07 -19.01
C LYS A 411 -5.67 -11.44 -19.45
N ARG A 412 -6.89 -11.80 -19.04
CA ARG A 412 -7.55 -13.09 -19.33
C ARG A 412 -7.51 -13.44 -20.83
N GLU A 413 -7.74 -12.46 -21.70
CA GLU A 413 -7.77 -12.63 -23.15
C GLU A 413 -6.43 -13.09 -23.76
N ARG A 414 -5.35 -12.94 -22.98
CA ARG A 414 -3.98 -13.30 -23.38
C ARG A 414 -3.48 -14.60 -22.77
N PHE A 415 -4.31 -15.36 -22.05
CA PHE A 415 -3.89 -16.60 -21.43
C PHE A 415 -3.61 -17.72 -22.44
N GLY A 416 -4.20 -17.61 -23.63
CA GLY A 416 -4.07 -18.63 -24.69
C GLY A 416 -4.93 -19.87 -24.43
N SER A 417 -5.61 -19.95 -23.28
CA SER A 417 -6.54 -21.01 -22.92
C SER A 417 -7.59 -20.51 -21.95
N ALA A 418 -8.76 -21.15 -21.90
CA ALA A 418 -9.82 -20.86 -20.96
C ALA A 418 -9.82 -21.89 -19.82
N CYS A 419 -10.13 -21.40 -18.61
CA CYS A 419 -10.43 -22.24 -17.44
C CYS A 419 -11.90 -22.06 -17.12
N SER A 420 -12.77 -22.81 -17.78
CA SER A 420 -14.19 -22.86 -17.43
C SER A 420 -14.41 -24.03 -16.51
N LEU A 421 -14.79 -23.77 -15.27
CA LEU A 421 -15.00 -24.83 -14.28
C LEU A 421 -16.23 -25.68 -14.68
N PRO A 422 -16.11 -27.01 -14.68
CA PRO A 422 -17.24 -27.90 -14.95
C PRO A 422 -18.38 -27.71 -13.94
N GLU A 423 -19.62 -27.93 -14.39
CA GLU A 423 -20.79 -27.77 -13.53
C GLU A 423 -20.77 -28.75 -12.34
N ASP A 424 -20.32 -29.98 -12.55
CA ASP A 424 -20.16 -30.99 -11.48
C ASP A 424 -19.18 -30.51 -10.42
N PHE A 425 -18.04 -29.92 -10.83
CA PHE A 425 -17.06 -29.35 -9.89
C PHE A 425 -17.65 -28.20 -9.08
N ILE A 426 -18.39 -27.32 -9.72
CA ILE A 426 -19.09 -26.22 -9.05
C ILE A 426 -20.13 -26.75 -8.07
N GLN A 427 -20.89 -27.79 -8.48
CA GLN A 427 -21.91 -28.41 -7.65
C GLN A 427 -21.29 -29.02 -6.37
N GLU A 428 -20.16 -29.72 -6.49
CA GLU A 428 -19.45 -30.26 -5.34
C GLU A 428 -18.93 -29.15 -4.39
N VAL A 429 -18.48 -28.02 -4.93
CA VAL A 429 -18.11 -26.86 -4.09
C VAL A 429 -19.34 -26.29 -3.37
N LEU A 430 -20.51 -26.24 -4.01
CA LEU A 430 -21.76 -25.80 -3.37
C LEU A 430 -22.21 -26.76 -2.26
N GLU A 431 -21.96 -28.05 -2.43
CA GLU A 431 -22.29 -29.10 -1.46
C GLU A 431 -21.23 -29.26 -0.34
N SER A 432 -20.08 -28.62 -0.47
CA SER A 432 -18.98 -28.64 0.51
C SER A 432 -19.31 -28.13 1.92
N GLY A 433 -20.51 -27.57 2.10
CA GLY A 433 -20.90 -26.88 3.33
C GLY A 433 -20.61 -25.38 3.33
N ILE A 434 -20.07 -24.82 2.26
CA ILE A 434 -19.78 -23.37 2.17
C ILE A 434 -21.03 -22.52 2.35
N ILE A 435 -22.16 -22.93 1.80
CA ILE A 435 -23.45 -22.22 1.93
C ILE A 435 -23.89 -22.26 3.38
N THR A 436 -23.84 -23.43 4.02
CA THR A 436 -24.18 -23.61 5.44
C THR A 436 -23.28 -22.75 6.32
N ALA A 437 -21.96 -22.79 6.10
CA ALA A 437 -21.01 -21.97 6.83
C ALA A 437 -21.27 -20.46 6.68
N LEU A 438 -21.62 -20.00 5.48
CA LEU A 438 -22.00 -18.61 5.22
C LEU A 438 -23.33 -18.22 5.88
N GLN A 439 -24.29 -19.16 5.93
CA GLN A 439 -25.58 -18.96 6.62
C GLN A 439 -25.38 -18.94 8.14
N GLU A 440 -24.57 -19.86 8.69
CA GLU A 440 -24.21 -19.89 10.10
C GLU A 440 -23.41 -18.65 10.50
N TRP A 441 -22.44 -18.25 9.69
CA TRP A 441 -21.70 -17.02 9.89
C TRP A 441 -22.62 -15.79 9.90
N SER A 442 -23.54 -15.68 8.94
CA SER A 442 -24.51 -14.58 8.89
C SER A 442 -25.48 -14.61 10.07
N SER A 443 -25.90 -15.82 10.48
CA SER A 443 -26.76 -16.03 11.65
C SER A 443 -26.02 -15.79 12.96
N ALA A 444 -24.74 -16.24 13.04
CA ALA A 444 -23.89 -15.99 14.19
C ALA A 444 -23.51 -14.51 14.30
N LEU A 445 -23.35 -13.82 13.17
CA LEU A 445 -23.17 -12.37 13.14
C LEU A 445 -24.41 -11.69 13.74
N SER A 446 -25.59 -12.06 13.28
CA SER A 446 -26.87 -11.55 13.79
C SER A 446 -27.10 -11.96 15.26
N LYS A 447 -26.71 -13.18 15.65
CA LYS A 447 -26.80 -13.68 17.03
C LYS A 447 -25.66 -13.12 17.92
N SER A 448 -24.46 -12.94 17.41
CA SER A 448 -23.33 -12.31 18.11
C SER A 448 -23.56 -10.80 18.28
N GLU A 449 -24.18 -10.16 17.31
CA GLU A 449 -24.71 -8.81 17.43
C GLU A 449 -25.75 -8.77 18.55
N LEU A 450 -26.71 -9.70 18.55
CA LEU A 450 -27.71 -9.81 19.60
C LEU A 450 -27.11 -10.19 20.97
N ALA A 451 -26.17 -11.14 21.02
CA ALA A 451 -25.54 -11.60 22.26
C ALA A 451 -24.50 -10.62 22.81
N GLN A 452 -23.76 -9.90 21.95
CA GLN A 452 -22.95 -8.77 22.37
C GLN A 452 -23.82 -7.60 22.85
N HIS A 453 -25.01 -7.43 22.30
CA HIS A 453 -26.00 -6.50 22.80
C HIS A 453 -26.54 -6.93 24.16
N LEU A 454 -26.81 -8.22 24.38
CA LEU A 454 -27.28 -8.78 25.65
C LEU A 454 -26.21 -8.78 26.75
N ASN A 455 -24.94 -9.08 26.40
CA ASN A 455 -23.82 -9.03 27.34
C ASN A 455 -23.33 -7.61 27.65
N ARG A 456 -23.60 -6.62 26.79
CA ARG A 456 -23.34 -5.20 27.09
C ARG A 456 -24.36 -4.59 28.02
N SER A 457 -25.57 -5.14 28.09
CA SER A 457 -26.58 -4.72 29.07
C SER A 457 -26.21 -5.11 30.53
N ASP A 458 -25.30 -6.07 30.72
CA ASP A 458 -24.82 -6.49 32.06
C ASP A 458 -23.55 -5.71 32.50
N HIS A 459 -22.92 -4.94 31.62
CA HIS A 459 -21.93 -3.93 32.02
C HIS A 459 -22.68 -2.68 32.46
N GLY A 460 -23.26 -2.74 33.67
CA GLY A 460 -23.80 -1.57 34.38
C GLY A 460 -22.79 -0.42 34.27
N LEU A 461 -23.28 0.81 34.09
CA LEU A 461 -22.54 2.06 34.00
C LEU A 461 -21.23 2.00 34.82
N GLN A 462 -20.13 1.61 34.19
CA GLN A 462 -18.83 1.54 34.84
C GLN A 462 -18.39 2.95 35.19
N LYS A 463 -18.26 3.23 36.50
CA LYS A 463 -17.83 4.55 37.00
C LYS A 463 -16.45 4.97 36.50
N ARG A 464 -15.58 4.02 36.13
CA ARG A 464 -14.25 4.29 35.54
C ARG A 464 -13.93 3.26 34.44
N LEU A 465 -13.47 3.75 33.29
CA LEU A 465 -12.95 2.93 32.23
C LEU A 465 -11.45 2.73 32.40
N PHE A 466 -11.03 1.46 32.47
CA PHE A 466 -9.62 1.08 32.45
C PHE A 466 -9.22 0.65 31.06
N GLY A 467 -7.99 0.99 30.66
CA GLY A 467 -7.39 0.46 29.43
C GLY A 467 -7.70 1.24 28.13
N ILE A 468 -8.25 2.46 28.22
CA ILE A 468 -8.32 3.39 27.08
C ILE A 468 -7.20 4.42 27.24
N PRO A 469 -6.07 4.24 26.54
CA PRO A 469 -4.98 5.19 26.60
C PRO A 469 -5.43 6.56 26.07
N LYS A 470 -4.95 7.63 26.68
CA LYS A 470 -5.22 9.02 26.28
C LYS A 470 -6.61 9.57 26.65
N LEU A 471 -7.52 8.81 27.23
CA LEU A 471 -8.77 9.34 27.76
C LEU A 471 -8.49 10.13 29.05
N GLU A 472 -8.92 11.38 29.08
CA GLU A 472 -9.12 12.16 30.33
C GLU A 472 -10.61 12.08 30.68
N ASP A 473 -10.97 11.14 31.52
CA ASP A 473 -12.37 10.85 31.84
C ASP A 473 -12.94 11.90 32.82
N ALA A 474 -14.21 12.32 32.64
CA ALA A 474 -14.87 13.19 33.58
C ALA A 474 -15.14 12.43 34.89
N ASN A 475 -15.02 13.12 36.04
CA ASN A 475 -15.22 12.49 37.35
C ASN A 475 -16.64 11.93 37.55
N LYS A 476 -17.65 12.58 36.93
CA LYS A 476 -19.06 12.20 37.00
C LYS A 476 -19.54 11.32 35.85
N ALA A 477 -18.64 11.00 34.88
CA ALA A 477 -19.00 10.13 33.78
C ALA A 477 -19.42 8.72 34.28
N GLY A 478 -20.49 8.18 33.70
CA GLY A 478 -21.07 6.92 34.12
C GLY A 478 -21.70 6.89 35.53
N THR A 479 -21.92 8.01 36.13
CA THR A 479 -22.68 8.17 37.41
C THR A 479 -24.13 8.61 37.13
N LYS A 480 -24.90 8.83 38.20
CA LYS A 480 -26.26 9.40 38.07
C LYS A 480 -26.28 10.81 37.47
N GLU A 481 -25.14 11.51 37.50
CA GLU A 481 -24.96 12.86 36.96
C GLU A 481 -24.35 12.84 35.53
N ALA A 482 -24.18 11.66 34.94
CA ALA A 482 -23.60 11.50 33.63
C ALA A 482 -24.27 12.31 32.51
N ASN A 483 -25.57 12.57 32.66
CA ASN A 483 -26.34 13.38 31.72
C ASN A 483 -25.86 14.85 31.63
N ASN A 484 -25.16 15.34 32.66
CA ASN A 484 -24.54 16.65 32.68
C ASN A 484 -23.08 16.65 32.19
N CYS A 485 -22.56 15.51 31.81
CA CYS A 485 -21.18 15.38 31.35
C CYS A 485 -21.07 15.53 29.84
N THR A 486 -20.03 16.23 29.40
CA THR A 486 -19.69 16.42 27.99
C THR A 486 -18.36 15.75 27.67
N LEU A 487 -18.34 14.92 26.62
CA LEU A 487 -17.09 14.36 26.07
C LEU A 487 -16.58 15.27 24.95
N ILE A 488 -15.41 15.85 25.14
CA ILE A 488 -14.72 16.65 24.11
C ILE A 488 -13.90 15.70 23.23
N LEU A 489 -14.27 15.57 21.96
CA LEU A 489 -13.50 14.86 20.95
C LEU A 489 -12.60 15.85 20.23
N THR A 490 -11.28 15.65 20.31
CA THR A 490 -10.30 16.59 19.74
C THR A 490 -9.60 16.00 18.52
N GLU A 491 -9.20 16.86 17.60
CA GLU A 491 -8.36 16.53 16.44
C GLU A 491 -6.90 16.30 16.89
N GLY A 492 -6.61 15.09 17.36
CA GLY A 492 -5.26 14.71 17.75
C GLY A 492 -4.80 15.22 19.12
N ASP A 493 -3.54 14.91 19.42
CA ASP A 493 -2.94 15.18 20.74
C ASP A 493 -2.67 16.68 20.99
N SER A 494 -2.45 17.46 19.92
CA SER A 494 -2.20 18.92 20.05
C SER A 494 -3.46 19.64 20.53
N ALA A 495 -4.60 19.33 19.93
CA ALA A 495 -5.89 19.89 20.35
C ALA A 495 -6.31 19.37 21.74
N LYS A 496 -5.96 18.12 22.10
CA LYS A 496 -6.16 17.60 23.48
C LYS A 496 -5.45 18.47 24.50
N ALA A 497 -4.22 18.90 24.25
CA ALA A 497 -3.48 19.74 25.19
C ALA A 497 -4.19 21.09 25.46
N LEU A 498 -4.78 21.68 24.42
CA LEU A 498 -5.59 22.90 24.51
C LEU A 498 -6.86 22.66 25.34
N ALA A 499 -7.62 21.60 25.05
CA ALA A 499 -8.82 21.22 25.81
C ALA A 499 -8.49 20.97 27.28
N VAL A 500 -7.42 20.22 27.58
CA VAL A 500 -7.00 19.96 28.98
C VAL A 500 -6.60 21.25 29.70
N ALA A 501 -6.00 22.24 29.04
CA ALA A 501 -5.75 23.54 29.64
C ALA A 501 -7.04 24.26 29.97
N GLY A 502 -8.09 24.15 29.15
CA GLY A 502 -9.43 24.67 29.37
C GLY A 502 -10.17 23.99 30.56
N LEU A 503 -9.92 22.69 30.77
CA LEU A 503 -10.49 21.96 31.94
C LEU A 503 -10.08 22.59 33.28
N GLY A 504 -8.99 23.35 33.31
CA GLY A 504 -8.60 24.10 34.48
C GLY A 504 -9.60 25.20 34.89
N ILE A 505 -10.49 25.64 33.97
CA ILE A 505 -11.53 26.66 34.19
C ILE A 505 -12.89 25.99 34.48
N VAL A 506 -13.35 25.10 33.58
CA VAL A 506 -14.66 24.47 33.66
C VAL A 506 -14.71 23.28 34.63
N GLY A 507 -13.55 22.84 35.08
CA GLY A 507 -13.42 21.70 36.00
C GLY A 507 -13.43 20.34 35.26
N ARG A 508 -12.95 19.30 35.98
CA ARG A 508 -12.90 17.92 35.47
C ARG A 508 -14.11 17.07 35.87
N ASP A 509 -15.09 17.69 36.55
CA ASP A 509 -16.25 16.93 37.02
C ASP A 509 -17.17 16.52 35.89
N ASN A 510 -17.48 17.47 35.01
CA ASN A 510 -18.45 17.29 33.95
C ASN A 510 -17.82 17.17 32.54
N TYR A 511 -16.52 17.43 32.36
CA TYR A 511 -15.88 17.42 31.07
C TYR A 511 -14.79 16.35 30.97
N GLY A 512 -14.90 15.49 29.98
CA GLY A 512 -13.85 14.54 29.58
C GLY A 512 -13.27 14.90 28.22
N VAL A 513 -12.05 14.44 27.95
CA VAL A 513 -11.35 14.72 26.67
C VAL A 513 -10.78 13.44 26.10
N PHE A 514 -11.03 13.22 24.81
CA PHE A 514 -10.47 12.10 24.05
C PHE A 514 -9.96 12.55 22.68
N PRO A 515 -8.65 12.34 22.37
CA PRO A 515 -8.09 12.71 21.07
C PRO A 515 -8.32 11.62 20.03
N LEU A 516 -8.86 12.00 18.89
CA LEU A 516 -8.97 11.16 17.70
C LEU A 516 -7.60 11.07 17.00
N ARG A 517 -7.26 9.92 16.45
CA ARG A 517 -6.03 9.74 15.64
C ARG A 517 -6.27 10.04 14.15
N GLY A 518 -6.61 11.28 13.85
CA GLY A 518 -6.96 11.72 12.51
C GLY A 518 -8.44 11.49 12.18
N LYS A 519 -8.75 11.39 10.90
CA LYS A 519 -10.13 11.28 10.41
C LYS A 519 -10.72 9.91 10.70
N LEU A 520 -11.94 9.85 11.22
CA LEU A 520 -12.70 8.62 11.31
C LEU A 520 -12.95 8.04 9.91
N ARG A 521 -13.03 6.72 9.81
CA ARG A 521 -13.46 6.09 8.55
C ARG A 521 -14.94 6.38 8.32
N ASN A 522 -15.32 6.59 7.06
CA ASN A 522 -16.72 6.62 6.68
C ASN A 522 -17.36 5.26 7.01
N VAL A 523 -18.36 5.29 7.89
CA VAL A 523 -18.98 4.07 8.43
C VAL A 523 -19.98 3.41 7.50
N ARG A 524 -20.44 4.12 6.45
CA ARG A 524 -21.49 3.61 5.56
C ARG A 524 -21.08 2.41 4.75
N ASP A 525 -19.77 2.29 4.47
CA ASP A 525 -19.20 1.17 3.71
C ASP A 525 -18.57 0.11 4.62
N LEU A 526 -18.62 0.29 5.93
CA LEU A 526 -18.03 -0.64 6.88
C LEU A 526 -19.04 -1.73 7.26
N THR A 527 -18.55 -2.98 7.25
CA THR A 527 -19.24 -4.05 7.97
C THR A 527 -19.12 -3.82 9.47
N ILE A 528 -20.05 -4.38 10.25
CA ILE A 528 -20.02 -4.29 11.73
C ILE A 528 -18.69 -4.78 12.28
N LYS A 529 -18.14 -5.88 11.73
CA LYS A 529 -16.81 -6.39 12.11
C LYS A 529 -15.72 -5.35 11.87
N GLN A 530 -15.67 -4.73 10.70
CA GLN A 530 -14.70 -3.69 10.38
C GLN A 530 -14.86 -2.44 11.24
N MET A 531 -16.08 -2.12 11.64
CA MET A 531 -16.37 -1.03 12.57
C MET A 531 -15.82 -1.33 13.95
N LEU A 532 -16.07 -2.55 14.49
CA LEU A 532 -15.57 -2.99 15.81
C LEU A 532 -14.05 -3.19 15.84
N GLU A 533 -13.43 -3.53 14.69
CA GLU A 533 -11.98 -3.60 14.54
C GLU A 533 -11.33 -2.21 14.46
N ASN A 534 -12.10 -1.15 14.17
CA ASN A 534 -11.59 0.21 14.17
C ASN A 534 -11.47 0.71 15.59
N LYS A 535 -10.24 0.87 16.06
CA LYS A 535 -9.92 1.23 17.46
C LYS A 535 -10.52 2.56 17.90
N GLU A 536 -10.59 3.56 17.02
CA GLU A 536 -11.14 4.87 17.33
C GLU A 536 -12.65 4.78 17.55
N ILE A 537 -13.35 4.13 16.62
CA ILE A 537 -14.81 3.94 16.73
C ILE A 537 -15.16 3.09 17.96
N ASP A 538 -14.46 1.95 18.17
CA ASP A 538 -14.66 1.11 19.35
C ASP A 538 -14.44 1.89 20.64
N GLN A 539 -13.38 2.71 20.71
CA GLN A 539 -13.09 3.52 21.90
C GLN A 539 -14.18 4.57 22.16
N VAL A 540 -14.63 5.30 21.12
CA VAL A 540 -15.73 6.28 21.26
C VAL A 540 -17.01 5.59 21.71
N MET A 541 -17.37 4.44 21.12
CA MET A 541 -18.54 3.66 21.55
C MET A 541 -18.45 3.24 23.02
N ARG A 542 -17.30 2.76 23.47
CA ARG A 542 -17.06 2.36 24.86
C ARG A 542 -17.04 3.53 25.83
N ILE A 543 -16.42 4.65 25.44
CA ILE A 543 -16.37 5.87 26.28
C ILE A 543 -17.79 6.41 26.52
N MET A 544 -18.59 6.44 25.47
CA MET A 544 -19.97 6.92 25.54
C MET A 544 -20.96 5.88 26.10
N ALA A 545 -20.58 4.60 26.12
CA ALA A 545 -21.47 3.45 26.37
C ALA A 545 -22.63 3.37 25.36
N LEU A 546 -22.33 3.59 24.06
CA LEU A 546 -23.31 3.52 22.98
C LEU A 546 -23.77 2.08 22.72
N ASP A 547 -25.07 1.88 22.57
CA ASP A 547 -25.71 0.61 22.32
C ASP A 547 -26.60 0.72 21.07
N ALA A 548 -26.16 0.10 19.97
CA ALA A 548 -26.85 0.19 18.69
C ALA A 548 -28.24 -0.50 18.66
N SER A 549 -28.59 -1.28 19.71
CA SER A 549 -29.91 -1.89 19.84
C SER A 549 -30.95 -0.96 20.45
N LYS A 550 -30.51 0.17 21.03
CA LYS A 550 -31.36 1.10 21.74
C LYS A 550 -31.80 2.25 20.84
N THR A 551 -33.07 2.59 20.95
CA THR A 551 -33.58 3.87 20.47
C THR A 551 -33.52 4.87 21.63
N TYR A 552 -32.81 5.95 21.44
CA TYR A 552 -32.58 6.96 22.46
C TYR A 552 -33.64 8.07 22.36
N VAL A 553 -34.34 8.34 23.44
CA VAL A 553 -35.24 9.47 23.56
C VAL A 553 -34.53 10.62 24.26
N ASP A 554 -33.57 10.28 25.12
CA ASP A 554 -32.68 11.18 25.84
C ASP A 554 -31.29 10.49 26.00
N ALA A 555 -30.34 11.20 26.57
CA ALA A 555 -29.01 10.66 26.83
C ALA A 555 -28.89 9.80 28.10
N LYS A 556 -30.00 9.47 28.78
CA LYS A 556 -29.97 8.62 29.98
C LYS A 556 -29.49 7.22 29.66
N GLY A 557 -28.60 6.73 30.48
CA GLY A 557 -27.95 5.44 30.30
C GLY A 557 -26.66 5.49 29.47
N LEU A 558 -26.25 6.65 28.98
CA LEU A 558 -24.93 6.92 28.46
C LEU A 558 -23.97 7.36 29.56
N ARG A 559 -22.64 7.21 29.33
CA ARG A 559 -21.64 7.72 30.27
C ARG A 559 -21.44 9.24 30.20
N TYR A 560 -21.81 9.84 29.06
CA TYR A 560 -21.81 11.28 28.84
C TYR A 560 -23.14 11.71 28.20
N GLY A 561 -23.67 12.84 28.63
CA GLY A 561 -24.92 13.40 28.09
C GLY A 561 -24.75 14.07 26.74
N SER A 562 -23.55 14.51 26.40
CA SER A 562 -23.27 15.17 25.12
C SER A 562 -21.84 14.91 24.62
N ILE A 563 -21.66 15.11 23.33
CA ILE A 563 -20.35 15.12 22.63
C ILE A 563 -20.11 16.55 22.13
N MET A 564 -18.92 17.10 22.45
CA MET A 564 -18.45 18.36 21.91
C MET A 564 -17.27 18.09 20.95
N ILE A 565 -17.37 18.52 19.71
CA ILE A 565 -16.36 18.31 18.68
C ILE A 565 -15.44 19.53 18.65
N MET A 566 -14.16 19.33 18.87
CA MET A 566 -13.13 20.37 18.89
C MET A 566 -12.07 20.07 17.86
N THR A 567 -12.20 20.68 16.69
CA THR A 567 -11.32 20.53 15.53
C THR A 567 -10.75 21.88 15.12
N ASP A 568 -9.70 21.86 14.30
CA ASP A 568 -9.20 23.07 13.65
C ASP A 568 -10.32 23.72 12.82
N GLN A 569 -10.32 25.06 12.76
CA GLN A 569 -11.30 25.82 11.96
C GLN A 569 -10.86 25.88 10.48
N ASP A 570 -10.61 24.69 9.90
CA ASP A 570 -10.27 24.52 8.50
C ASP A 570 -11.17 23.47 7.83
N TYR A 571 -11.04 23.31 6.55
CA TYR A 571 -11.86 22.37 5.79
C TYR A 571 -11.70 20.90 6.25
N ASP A 572 -10.52 20.49 6.70
CA ASP A 572 -10.28 19.14 7.22
C ASP A 572 -10.98 18.93 8.57
N GLY A 573 -11.02 19.96 9.42
CA GLY A 573 -11.78 19.95 10.67
C GLY A 573 -13.30 19.83 10.42
N SER A 574 -13.83 20.53 9.42
CA SER A 574 -15.23 20.40 8.98
C SER A 574 -15.55 18.97 8.51
N HIS A 575 -14.59 18.30 7.83
CA HIS A 575 -14.73 16.91 7.45
C HIS A 575 -14.78 15.97 8.66
N ILE A 576 -13.94 16.21 9.69
CA ILE A 576 -13.94 15.39 10.91
C ILE A 576 -15.29 15.54 11.63
N LYS A 577 -15.83 16.76 11.73
CA LYS A 577 -17.17 17.02 12.26
C LYS A 577 -18.22 16.21 11.48
N GLY A 578 -18.19 16.29 10.15
CA GLY A 578 -19.10 15.55 9.28
C GLY A 578 -19.01 14.03 9.47
N LEU A 579 -17.80 13.47 9.62
CA LEU A 579 -17.61 12.04 9.84
C LEU A 579 -18.17 11.58 11.20
N ILE A 580 -18.06 12.40 12.24
CA ILE A 580 -18.65 12.10 13.56
C ILE A 580 -20.19 12.16 13.48
N ILE A 581 -20.73 13.19 12.84
CA ILE A 581 -22.19 13.32 12.61
C ILE A 581 -22.70 12.12 11.80
N ASN A 582 -22.01 11.75 10.73
CA ASN A 582 -22.33 10.58 9.92
C ASN A 582 -22.27 9.27 10.70
N PHE A 583 -21.30 9.11 11.62
CA PHE A 583 -21.21 7.96 12.49
C PHE A 583 -22.43 7.86 13.42
N ILE A 584 -22.83 8.96 14.05
CA ILE A 584 -24.00 9.00 14.92
C ILE A 584 -25.27 8.76 14.10
N GLN A 585 -25.45 9.44 12.97
CA GLN A 585 -26.64 9.28 12.11
C GLN A 585 -26.81 7.83 11.62
N HIS A 586 -25.75 7.20 11.20
CA HIS A 586 -25.84 5.87 10.60
C HIS A 586 -26.13 4.77 11.64
N TRP A 587 -25.54 4.84 12.84
CA TRP A 587 -25.65 3.80 13.85
C TRP A 587 -26.59 4.13 15.00
N PHE A 588 -26.81 5.42 15.29
CA PHE A 588 -27.59 5.92 16.41
C PHE A 588 -28.51 7.08 16.00
N PRO A 589 -29.32 6.93 14.93
CA PRO A 589 -30.06 8.07 14.34
C PRO A 589 -30.92 8.80 15.36
N SER A 590 -31.50 8.10 16.34
CA SER A 590 -32.29 8.71 17.40
C SER A 590 -31.53 9.70 18.29
N LEU A 591 -30.19 9.59 18.40
CA LEU A 591 -29.37 10.53 19.17
C LEU A 591 -29.20 11.88 18.48
N LEU A 592 -29.33 11.96 17.14
CA LEU A 592 -29.35 13.26 16.43
C LEU A 592 -30.54 14.13 16.85
N GLN A 593 -31.66 13.48 17.23
CA GLN A 593 -32.90 14.16 17.61
C GLN A 593 -32.86 14.62 19.10
N VAL A 594 -31.86 14.17 19.87
CA VAL A 594 -31.71 14.57 21.27
C VAL A 594 -31.11 15.98 21.34
N PRO A 595 -31.83 16.99 21.85
CA PRO A 595 -31.34 18.37 21.88
C PRO A 595 -30.05 18.50 22.70
N GLY A 596 -29.05 19.18 22.11
CA GLY A 596 -27.75 19.42 22.74
C GLY A 596 -26.86 18.20 22.89
N PHE A 597 -27.18 17.06 22.28
CA PHE A 597 -26.33 15.86 22.29
C PHE A 597 -25.02 16.07 21.52
N LEU A 598 -25.09 16.64 20.30
CA LEU A 598 -23.92 17.03 19.52
C LEU A 598 -23.72 18.53 19.59
N LYS A 599 -22.48 18.93 19.84
CA LYS A 599 -22.05 20.32 19.93
C LYS A 599 -20.72 20.46 19.22
N GLU A 600 -20.41 21.66 18.77
CA GLU A 600 -19.07 22.01 18.33
C GLU A 600 -18.44 23.10 19.21
N PHE A 601 -17.13 23.07 19.29
CA PHE A 601 -16.34 24.12 19.94
C PHE A 601 -15.63 24.94 18.88
N VAL A 602 -16.00 26.22 18.77
CA VAL A 602 -15.48 27.13 17.75
C VAL A 602 -14.36 27.97 18.32
N THR A 603 -13.23 28.05 17.61
CA THR A 603 -12.09 28.90 17.95
C THR A 603 -11.93 30.00 16.91
N PRO A 604 -11.44 31.20 17.30
CA PRO A 604 -11.25 32.27 16.34
C PRO A 604 -10.19 31.93 15.29
N ILE A 605 -10.43 32.35 14.05
CA ILE A 605 -9.47 32.26 12.94
C ILE A 605 -8.51 33.45 12.96
N VAL A 606 -9.03 34.64 13.31
CA VAL A 606 -8.24 35.88 13.37
C VAL A 606 -8.53 36.62 14.65
N LYS A 607 -7.49 37.11 15.32
CA LYS A 607 -7.57 38.06 16.44
C LYS A 607 -6.79 39.33 16.07
N VAL A 608 -7.41 40.49 16.19
CA VAL A 608 -6.76 41.76 15.98
C VAL A 608 -6.70 42.55 17.29
N THR A 609 -5.58 43.19 17.54
CA THR A 609 -5.35 43.93 18.77
C THR A 609 -4.75 45.31 18.50
N LYS A 610 -5.25 46.32 19.23
CA LYS A 610 -4.72 47.69 19.20
C LYS A 610 -4.81 48.28 20.59
N GLY A 611 -3.67 48.33 21.29
CA GLY A 611 -3.66 48.70 22.72
C GLY A 611 -4.45 47.68 23.55
N GLU A 612 -5.47 48.16 24.28
CA GLU A 612 -6.38 47.30 25.05
C GLU A 612 -7.58 46.80 24.24
N ALA A 613 -7.82 47.37 23.05
CA ALA A 613 -8.92 46.90 22.19
C ALA A 613 -8.54 45.60 21.48
N SER A 614 -9.46 44.61 21.46
CA SER A 614 -9.30 43.34 20.81
C SER A 614 -10.59 42.91 20.14
N HIS A 615 -10.50 42.45 18.89
CA HIS A 615 -11.61 41.82 18.19
C HIS A 615 -11.18 40.40 17.73
N THR A 616 -12.12 39.47 17.82
CA THR A 616 -11.94 38.09 17.38
C THR A 616 -12.94 37.79 16.27
N PHE A 617 -12.49 37.08 15.23
CA PHE A 617 -13.31 36.69 14.09
C PHE A 617 -13.27 35.17 13.94
N PHE A 618 -14.41 34.56 13.75
CA PHE A 618 -14.56 33.12 13.59
C PHE A 618 -14.58 32.71 12.11
N THR A 619 -14.83 33.67 11.22
CA THR A 619 -14.81 33.45 9.77
C THR A 619 -13.97 34.53 9.06
N LEU A 620 -13.42 34.15 7.87
CA LEU A 620 -12.69 35.12 7.06
C LEU A 620 -13.58 36.22 6.45
N PRO A 621 -14.85 35.94 6.03
CA PRO A 621 -15.73 37.01 5.60
C PRO A 621 -15.98 38.09 6.66
N GLU A 622 -16.22 37.72 7.93
CA GLU A 622 -16.36 38.69 9.02
C GLU A 622 -15.10 39.54 9.18
N TYR A 623 -13.92 38.92 9.15
CA TYR A 623 -12.66 39.67 9.23
C TYR A 623 -12.47 40.61 8.05
N ASN A 624 -12.82 40.20 6.84
CA ASN A 624 -12.68 41.02 5.64
C ASN A 624 -13.67 42.19 5.69
N ALA A 625 -14.92 41.97 6.07
CA ALA A 625 -15.89 43.07 6.24
C ALA A 625 -15.42 44.11 7.29
N TRP A 626 -14.96 43.60 8.45
CA TRP A 626 -14.40 44.49 9.47
C TRP A 626 -13.16 45.27 8.95
N LYS A 627 -12.32 44.60 8.16
CA LYS A 627 -11.10 45.22 7.58
C LYS A 627 -11.42 46.33 6.59
N GLU A 628 -12.46 46.19 5.77
CA GLU A 628 -12.96 47.23 4.87
C GLU A 628 -13.49 48.44 5.62
N GLU A 629 -14.20 48.22 6.75
CA GLU A 629 -14.71 49.28 7.59
C GLU A 629 -13.65 50.01 8.40
N ASN A 630 -12.50 49.35 8.70
CA ASN A 630 -11.48 49.87 9.61
C ASN A 630 -10.17 50.23 8.93
N THR A 631 -10.24 50.95 7.81
CA THR A 631 -9.08 51.50 7.10
C THR A 631 -8.04 50.42 6.76
N ASP A 632 -8.50 49.30 6.24
CA ASP A 632 -7.72 48.11 5.87
C ASP A 632 -6.90 47.50 7.05
N GLY A 633 -7.37 47.73 8.28
CA GLY A 633 -6.75 47.25 9.50
C GLY A 633 -5.45 47.96 9.89
N HIS A 634 -5.22 49.17 9.34
CA HIS A 634 -4.00 49.89 9.60
C HIS A 634 -3.80 50.24 11.08
N GLY A 635 -2.65 49.85 11.63
CA GLY A 635 -2.33 50.08 13.05
C GLY A 635 -2.84 49.02 14.00
N TRP A 636 -3.52 47.98 13.50
CA TRP A 636 -3.89 46.77 14.27
C TRP A 636 -2.86 45.68 14.11
N LYS A 637 -2.53 44.99 15.18
CA LYS A 637 -1.71 43.76 15.17
C LYS A 637 -2.64 42.56 14.92
N CYS A 638 -2.44 41.90 13.79
CA CYS A 638 -3.22 40.74 13.42
C CYS A 638 -2.48 39.45 13.83
N LYS A 639 -3.19 38.54 14.51
CA LYS A 639 -2.77 37.14 14.77
C LYS A 639 -3.72 36.21 14.03
N TYR A 640 -3.17 35.42 13.10
CA TYR A 640 -3.90 34.39 12.38
C TYR A 640 -3.66 33.03 13.07
N TYR A 641 -4.72 32.30 13.33
CA TYR A 641 -4.68 30.96 13.94
C TYR A 641 -4.80 29.93 12.82
N LYS A 642 -3.71 29.22 12.54
CA LYS A 642 -3.70 28.16 11.52
C LYS A 642 -4.38 26.87 11.97
N GLY A 643 -4.62 26.70 13.24
CA GLY A 643 -5.23 25.58 13.89
C GLY A 643 -5.11 25.70 15.41
N LEU A 644 -5.72 24.78 16.14
CA LEU A 644 -5.79 24.77 17.61
C LEU A 644 -4.39 24.80 18.26
N GLY A 645 -3.39 24.21 17.61
CA GLY A 645 -2.00 24.24 18.08
C GLY A 645 -1.35 25.63 18.11
N THR A 646 -1.93 26.64 17.47
CA THR A 646 -1.43 28.02 17.49
C THR A 646 -1.98 28.86 18.63
N SER A 647 -3.00 28.38 19.34
CA SER A 647 -3.53 29.00 20.54
C SER A 647 -2.69 28.65 21.77
N THR A 648 -2.44 29.61 22.61
CA THR A 648 -1.70 29.41 23.88
C THR A 648 -2.61 28.80 24.94
N SER A 649 -2.02 28.22 25.99
CA SER A 649 -2.79 27.70 27.14
C SER A 649 -3.57 28.80 27.86
N GLN A 650 -3.18 30.05 27.77
CA GLN A 650 -3.90 31.19 28.32
C GLN A 650 -5.15 31.49 27.47
N GLU A 651 -5.01 31.56 26.15
CA GLU A 651 -6.13 31.72 25.23
C GLU A 651 -7.15 30.59 25.37
N ALA A 652 -6.68 29.34 25.57
CA ALA A 652 -7.56 28.22 25.87
C ALA A 652 -8.41 28.47 27.10
N ARG A 653 -7.82 28.99 28.19
CA ARG A 653 -8.57 29.34 29.40
C ARG A 653 -9.57 30.46 29.16
N GLU A 654 -9.22 31.46 28.34
CA GLU A 654 -10.13 32.55 27.92
C GLU A 654 -11.35 31.98 27.19
N TYR A 655 -11.12 31.07 26.20
CA TYR A 655 -12.21 30.42 25.46
C TYR A 655 -13.13 29.59 26.35
N PHE A 656 -12.58 28.82 27.28
CA PHE A 656 -13.38 28.02 28.20
C PHE A 656 -14.04 28.83 29.32
N ALA A 657 -13.58 30.05 29.58
CA ALA A 657 -14.25 30.97 30.50
C ALA A 657 -15.54 31.57 29.91
N ASP A 658 -15.59 31.67 28.55
CA ASP A 658 -16.74 32.15 27.80
C ASP A 658 -17.27 31.09 26.85
N LEU A 659 -17.69 29.96 27.43
CA LEU A 659 -18.23 28.85 26.65
C LEU A 659 -19.46 29.24 25.82
N SER A 660 -20.23 30.24 26.25
CA SER A 660 -21.42 30.68 25.53
C SER A 660 -21.12 31.23 24.13
N THR A 661 -19.94 31.83 23.93
CA THR A 661 -19.47 32.33 22.65
C THR A 661 -18.80 31.25 21.79
N HIS A 662 -18.28 30.19 22.40
CA HIS A 662 -17.49 29.16 21.76
C HIS A 662 -18.22 27.83 21.56
N GLU A 663 -19.39 27.62 22.18
CA GLU A 663 -20.20 26.40 22.06
C GLU A 663 -21.38 26.63 21.13
N ILE A 664 -21.47 25.88 20.04
CA ILE A 664 -22.62 25.86 19.11
C ILE A 664 -23.25 24.47 19.18
N GLN A 665 -24.58 24.42 19.32
CA GLN A 665 -25.32 23.18 19.40
C GLN A 665 -25.91 22.80 18.05
N PHE A 666 -25.70 21.55 17.64
CA PHE A 666 -26.38 21.01 16.45
C PHE A 666 -27.85 20.78 16.74
N THR A 667 -28.72 21.19 15.80
CA THR A 667 -30.17 21.01 15.89
C THR A 667 -30.69 20.15 14.75
N TYR A 668 -31.58 19.22 15.10
CA TYR A 668 -32.30 18.38 14.14
C TYR A 668 -33.65 19.07 13.81
N ASN A 669 -33.92 19.29 12.55
CA ASN A 669 -35.14 19.91 12.08
C ASN A 669 -36.14 18.89 11.54
N ASP A 670 -35.76 18.10 10.56
CA ASP A 670 -36.59 17.11 9.90
C ASP A 670 -35.82 16.03 9.16
N SER A 671 -36.45 15.16 8.39
CA SER A 671 -35.86 14.10 7.61
C SER A 671 -34.91 14.58 6.50
N LEU A 672 -34.98 15.87 6.13
CA LEU A 672 -34.01 16.45 5.18
C LEU A 672 -32.60 16.47 5.76
N ASP A 673 -32.45 16.67 7.06
CA ASP A 673 -31.15 16.60 7.73
C ASP A 673 -30.50 15.22 7.55
N GLU A 674 -31.28 14.15 7.70
CA GLU A 674 -30.78 12.78 7.50
C GLU A 674 -30.43 12.51 6.05
N ASP A 675 -31.27 12.98 5.10
CA ASP A 675 -31.03 12.80 3.66
C ASP A 675 -29.75 13.51 3.20
N LEU A 676 -29.53 14.72 3.68
CA LEU A 676 -28.32 15.50 3.34
C LEU A 676 -27.05 14.87 3.92
N ILE A 677 -27.09 14.34 5.14
CA ILE A 677 -25.97 13.60 5.70
C ILE A 677 -25.73 12.31 4.89
N ASP A 678 -26.80 11.60 4.49
CA ASP A 678 -26.67 10.42 3.62
C ASP A 678 -26.08 10.81 2.26
N MET A 679 -26.57 11.86 1.62
CA MET A 679 -26.06 12.35 0.35
C MET A 679 -24.55 12.64 0.43
N ALA A 680 -24.10 13.30 1.49
CA ALA A 680 -22.69 13.68 1.65
C ALA A 680 -21.73 12.48 1.78
N PHE A 681 -22.15 11.36 2.40
CA PHE A 681 -21.28 10.26 2.77
C PHE A 681 -21.56 8.93 2.08
N ASN A 682 -22.70 8.78 1.39
CA ASN A 682 -23.07 7.54 0.71
C ASN A 682 -22.37 7.44 -0.65
N ASN A 683 -21.59 6.38 -0.87
CA ASN A 683 -20.83 6.18 -2.11
C ASN A 683 -21.73 6.05 -3.36
N LYS A 684 -22.99 5.62 -3.19
CA LYS A 684 -23.96 5.45 -4.28
C LYS A 684 -24.59 6.77 -4.75
N ARG A 685 -24.42 7.85 -4.01
CA ARG A 685 -24.97 9.18 -4.30
C ARG A 685 -23.94 10.16 -4.87
N ALA A 686 -23.06 9.67 -5.72
CA ALA A 686 -21.98 10.48 -6.30
C ALA A 686 -22.50 11.59 -7.22
N ASP A 687 -23.59 11.35 -7.95
CA ASP A 687 -24.17 12.35 -8.86
C ASP A 687 -24.86 13.47 -8.08
N ASP A 688 -25.58 13.16 -7.01
CA ASP A 688 -26.18 14.16 -6.11
C ASP A 688 -25.07 15.07 -5.51
N ARG A 689 -23.91 14.49 -5.13
CA ARG A 689 -22.77 15.28 -4.63
C ARG A 689 -22.16 16.20 -5.68
N LYS A 690 -22.15 15.82 -6.96
CA LYS A 690 -21.68 16.70 -8.03
C LYS A 690 -22.58 17.93 -8.17
N GLU A 691 -23.90 17.75 -8.05
CA GLU A 691 -24.85 18.85 -8.06
C GLU A 691 -24.68 19.74 -6.84
N TRP A 692 -24.63 19.14 -5.66
CA TRP A 692 -24.39 19.84 -4.39
C TRP A 692 -23.10 20.70 -4.39
N ILE A 693 -21.99 20.19 -4.95
CA ILE A 693 -20.74 20.96 -5.07
C ILE A 693 -20.88 22.08 -6.12
N ARG A 694 -21.59 21.82 -7.21
CA ARG A 694 -21.81 22.81 -8.29
C ARG A 694 -22.66 23.98 -7.84
N ASP A 695 -23.69 23.67 -7.02
CA ASP A 695 -24.68 24.66 -6.56
C ASP A 695 -24.14 25.48 -5.37
N CYS A 696 -22.94 25.20 -4.89
CA CYS A 696 -22.30 25.97 -3.82
C CYS A 696 -21.84 27.34 -4.35
N GLU A 697 -22.48 28.38 -3.87
CA GLU A 697 -22.12 29.78 -4.19
C GLU A 697 -20.81 30.19 -3.55
N ASP A 698 -20.06 31.05 -4.25
CA ASP A 698 -18.83 31.61 -3.71
C ASP A 698 -19.17 32.60 -2.56
N GLY A 699 -18.44 32.47 -1.46
CA GLY A 699 -18.71 33.27 -0.26
C GLY A 699 -19.68 32.62 0.74
N THR A 700 -20.14 31.39 0.47
CA THR A 700 -20.93 30.63 1.44
C THR A 700 -20.13 30.37 2.72
N TYR A 701 -20.73 30.62 3.88
CA TYR A 701 -20.15 30.35 5.21
C TYR A 701 -21.26 30.16 6.25
N VAL A 702 -20.90 29.56 7.38
CA VAL A 702 -21.78 29.46 8.55
C VAL A 702 -21.60 30.70 9.42
N ASP A 703 -22.71 31.30 9.79
CA ASP A 703 -22.72 32.38 10.78
C ASP A 703 -22.61 31.79 12.20
N HIS A 704 -21.45 32.00 12.83
CA HIS A 704 -21.17 31.52 14.17
C HIS A 704 -21.67 32.48 15.29
N SER A 705 -22.40 33.53 14.94
CA SER A 705 -23.03 34.42 15.94
C SER A 705 -24.26 33.76 16.59
N GLU A 706 -24.84 32.76 15.89
CA GLU A 706 -25.99 32.01 16.41
C GLU A 706 -25.53 30.85 17.29
N PRO A 707 -26.17 30.57 18.43
CA PRO A 707 -25.76 29.51 19.35
C PRO A 707 -26.15 28.11 18.86
N THR A 708 -26.86 28.02 17.73
CA THR A 708 -27.35 26.76 17.16
C THR A 708 -27.06 26.68 15.66
N LEU A 709 -26.77 25.47 15.20
CA LEU A 709 -26.52 25.16 13.80
C LEU A 709 -27.34 23.94 13.40
N SER A 710 -28.18 24.05 12.35
CA SER A 710 -28.88 22.87 11.83
C SER A 710 -27.92 21.93 11.08
N TYR A 711 -28.21 20.60 11.09
CA TYR A 711 -27.42 19.66 10.29
C TYR A 711 -27.50 20.00 8.80
N SER A 712 -28.64 20.49 8.33
CA SER A 712 -28.80 20.96 6.94
C SER A 712 -27.89 22.12 6.60
N ASP A 713 -27.79 23.12 7.48
CA ASP A 713 -26.91 24.27 7.27
C ASP A 713 -25.45 23.88 7.36
N PHE A 714 -25.10 23.00 8.30
CA PHE A 714 -23.75 22.44 8.35
C PHE A 714 -23.36 21.78 7.03
N VAL A 715 -24.22 20.90 6.49
CA VAL A 715 -23.91 20.21 5.23
C VAL A 715 -23.85 21.19 4.05
N LYS A 716 -24.82 22.13 3.97
CA LYS A 716 -24.93 23.05 2.82
C LYS A 716 -23.94 24.20 2.84
N LYS A 717 -23.52 24.68 4.02
CA LYS A 717 -22.72 25.91 4.15
C LYS A 717 -21.28 25.64 4.62
N GLU A 718 -21.00 24.53 5.29
CA GLU A 718 -19.67 24.22 5.81
C GLU A 718 -19.05 22.97 5.15
N LEU A 719 -19.72 21.83 5.21
CA LEU A 719 -19.18 20.58 4.69
C LEU A 719 -19.00 20.61 3.17
N VAL A 720 -19.82 21.37 2.44
CA VAL A 720 -19.67 21.59 0.99
C VAL A 720 -18.35 22.25 0.64
N LEU A 721 -17.87 23.16 1.50
CA LEU A 721 -16.59 23.85 1.29
C LEU A 721 -15.41 22.87 1.39
N PHE A 722 -15.48 21.92 2.33
CA PHE A 722 -14.52 20.81 2.36
C PHE A 722 -14.60 20.00 1.07
N ALA A 723 -15.80 19.61 0.61
CA ALA A 723 -15.96 18.80 -0.58
C ALA A 723 -15.39 19.48 -1.82
N LYS A 724 -15.65 20.78 -2.00
CA LYS A 724 -15.10 21.64 -3.08
C LYS A 724 -13.57 21.69 -3.00
N TYR A 725 -13.03 21.96 -1.83
CA TYR A 725 -11.59 22.03 -1.58
C TYR A 725 -10.90 20.67 -1.77
N ASP A 726 -11.53 19.58 -1.34
CA ASP A 726 -10.98 18.21 -1.48
C ASP A 726 -10.89 17.81 -2.96
N VAL A 727 -11.90 18.09 -3.75
CA VAL A 727 -11.87 17.90 -5.22
C VAL A 727 -10.74 18.71 -5.85
N GLU A 728 -10.57 19.99 -5.47
CA GLU A 728 -9.51 20.84 -5.99
C GLU A 728 -8.11 20.32 -5.65
N ARG A 729 -7.88 19.88 -4.41
CA ARG A 729 -6.56 19.37 -3.99
C ARG A 729 -6.25 17.95 -4.46
N MET A 730 -7.27 17.15 -4.76
CA MET A 730 -7.10 15.74 -5.13
C MET A 730 -6.99 15.52 -6.63
N ILE A 731 -7.63 16.36 -7.44
CA ILE A 731 -7.63 16.26 -8.90
C ILE A 731 -6.51 17.14 -9.47
N PRO A 732 -5.61 16.58 -10.33
CA PRO A 732 -4.61 17.38 -11.00
C PRO A 732 -5.22 18.45 -11.90
N SER A 733 -4.64 19.64 -11.92
CA SER A 733 -5.09 20.73 -12.80
C SER A 733 -4.91 20.34 -14.28
N MET A 734 -5.90 20.64 -15.09
CA MET A 734 -5.83 20.45 -16.54
C MET A 734 -4.73 21.30 -17.20
N ILE A 735 -4.36 22.43 -16.60
CA ILE A 735 -3.42 23.38 -17.19
C ILE A 735 -1.97 22.89 -17.08
N ASP A 736 -1.55 22.40 -15.92
CA ASP A 736 -0.17 22.04 -15.62
C ASP A 736 0.02 20.59 -15.14
N GLY A 737 -1.07 19.86 -14.92
CA GLY A 737 -1.04 18.48 -14.46
C GLY A 737 -0.71 18.31 -12.98
N PHE A 738 -0.61 19.38 -12.20
CA PHE A 738 -0.25 19.32 -10.79
C PHE A 738 -1.45 19.44 -9.86
N LYS A 739 -1.33 18.76 -8.74
CA LYS A 739 -2.13 19.07 -7.55
C LYS A 739 -1.57 20.31 -6.85
N PRO A 740 -2.37 21.07 -6.07
CA PRO A 740 -1.91 22.28 -5.39
C PRO A 740 -0.65 22.07 -4.54
N GLY A 741 -0.57 20.95 -3.80
CA GLY A 741 0.61 20.63 -3.00
C GLY A 741 1.89 20.46 -3.84
N GLN A 742 1.80 19.78 -4.98
CA GLN A 742 2.91 19.61 -5.92
C GLN A 742 3.37 20.95 -6.49
N ARG A 743 2.42 21.79 -6.89
CA ARG A 743 2.69 23.14 -7.42
C ARG A 743 3.37 24.03 -6.37
N LYS A 744 2.94 23.96 -5.10
CA LYS A 744 3.57 24.66 -3.97
C LYS A 744 5.02 24.22 -3.74
N VAL A 745 5.32 22.92 -3.87
CA VAL A 745 6.70 22.41 -3.78
C VAL A 745 7.57 23.02 -4.88
N LEU A 746 7.13 22.97 -6.13
CA LEU A 746 7.89 23.53 -7.25
C LEU A 746 8.04 25.06 -7.13
N PHE A 747 6.99 25.75 -6.72
CA PHE A 747 7.06 27.19 -6.44
C PHE A 747 8.13 27.51 -5.39
N GLY A 748 8.17 26.74 -4.30
CA GLY A 748 9.18 26.89 -3.27
C GLY A 748 10.60 26.62 -3.79
N CYS A 749 10.78 25.57 -4.59
CA CYS A 749 12.06 25.26 -5.22
C CYS A 749 12.55 26.42 -6.11
N PHE A 750 11.69 26.97 -6.97
CA PHE A 750 12.03 28.10 -7.83
C PHE A 750 12.30 29.37 -7.04
N LYS A 751 11.48 29.68 -6.03
CA LYS A 751 11.66 30.86 -5.18
C LYS A 751 12.95 30.82 -4.39
N LYS A 752 13.33 29.63 -3.89
CA LYS A 752 14.60 29.39 -3.18
C LYS A 752 15.79 29.26 -4.12
N LYS A 753 15.57 29.13 -5.42
CA LYS A 753 16.60 28.83 -6.43
C LYS A 753 17.44 27.62 -6.05
N VAL A 754 16.77 26.50 -5.79
CA VAL A 754 17.43 25.25 -5.40
C VAL A 754 18.22 24.70 -6.59
N THR A 755 19.54 24.70 -6.50
CA THR A 755 20.49 24.21 -7.51
C THR A 755 21.44 23.12 -6.96
N SER A 756 21.31 22.78 -5.70
CA SER A 756 22.13 21.78 -5.00
C SER A 756 21.23 20.92 -4.09
N ASP A 757 21.80 19.85 -3.57
CA ASP A 757 21.10 18.97 -2.65
C ASP A 757 20.57 19.70 -1.42
N ILE A 758 19.33 19.43 -1.05
CA ILE A 758 18.67 19.97 0.12
C ILE A 758 17.94 18.83 0.86
N LYS A 759 17.98 18.86 2.18
CA LYS A 759 17.21 17.89 2.97
C LYS A 759 15.71 18.08 2.77
N VAL A 760 14.95 16.98 2.64
CA VAL A 760 13.49 17.00 2.47
C VAL A 760 12.81 17.83 3.56
N ALA A 761 13.20 17.66 4.83
CA ALA A 761 12.66 18.43 5.95
C ALA A 761 12.93 19.94 5.83
N GLN A 762 14.12 20.33 5.36
CA GLN A 762 14.45 21.77 5.16
C GLN A 762 13.65 22.38 4.00
N LEU A 763 13.46 21.60 2.92
CA LEU A 763 12.63 22.05 1.79
C LEU A 763 11.17 22.15 2.21
N SER A 764 10.66 21.17 2.95
CA SER A 764 9.30 21.16 3.49
C SER A 764 9.03 22.41 4.34
N GLY A 765 9.89 22.73 5.31
CA GLY A 765 9.73 23.92 6.13
C GLY A 765 9.71 25.22 5.31
N TYR A 766 10.63 25.34 4.34
CA TYR A 766 10.66 26.52 3.47
C TYR A 766 9.42 26.64 2.57
N VAL A 767 8.97 25.53 1.97
CA VAL A 767 7.75 25.51 1.14
C VAL A 767 6.53 25.89 1.99
N ALA A 768 6.42 25.38 3.21
CA ALA A 768 5.32 25.73 4.11
C ALA A 768 5.29 27.24 4.41
N GLU A 769 6.45 27.84 4.68
CA GLU A 769 6.58 29.27 4.95
C GLU A 769 6.17 30.14 3.75
N VAL A 770 6.71 29.86 2.55
CA VAL A 770 6.55 30.76 1.39
C VAL A 770 5.27 30.55 0.60
N SER A 771 4.59 29.41 0.78
CA SER A 771 3.38 29.05 0.03
C SER A 771 2.14 28.98 0.91
N ALA A 772 2.23 29.40 2.19
CA ALA A 772 1.17 29.25 3.17
C ALA A 772 0.56 27.82 3.20
N TYR A 773 1.44 26.80 3.16
CA TYR A 773 1.00 25.42 3.27
C TYR A 773 0.60 25.14 4.72
N HIS A 774 -0.64 24.74 4.93
CA HIS A 774 -1.23 24.60 6.27
C HIS A 774 -1.54 23.14 6.67
N HIS A 775 -1.30 22.20 5.77
CA HIS A 775 -1.42 20.76 6.10
C HIS A 775 -0.18 20.24 6.83
N GLY A 776 -0.26 19.03 7.39
CA GLY A 776 0.82 18.42 8.16
C GLY A 776 2.14 18.31 7.39
N GLU A 777 3.25 18.50 8.10
CA GLU A 777 4.60 18.47 7.54
C GLU A 777 4.90 17.12 6.85
N SER A 778 4.45 16.00 7.43
CA SER A 778 4.62 14.66 6.86
C SER A 778 3.97 14.52 5.48
N SER A 779 2.81 15.15 5.26
CA SER A 779 2.12 15.16 3.97
C SER A 779 2.94 15.89 2.91
N LEU A 780 3.53 17.04 3.27
CA LEU A 780 4.39 17.82 2.36
C LEU A 780 5.69 17.09 2.05
N GLN A 781 6.31 16.46 3.04
CA GLN A 781 7.49 15.61 2.86
C GLN A 781 7.18 14.44 1.93
N GLY A 782 6.04 13.76 2.11
CA GLY A 782 5.57 12.70 1.21
C GLY A 782 5.37 13.19 -0.23
N THR A 783 4.87 14.42 -0.41
CA THR A 783 4.72 15.04 -1.74
C THR A 783 6.09 15.31 -2.39
N ILE A 784 7.05 15.82 -1.64
CA ILE A 784 8.43 16.06 -2.12
C ILE A 784 9.08 14.73 -2.52
N ILE A 785 8.95 13.70 -1.68
CA ILE A 785 9.48 12.36 -1.95
C ILE A 785 8.86 11.78 -3.22
N SER A 786 7.53 11.88 -3.35
CA SER A 786 6.82 11.38 -4.54
C SER A 786 7.24 12.07 -5.82
N LEU A 787 7.53 13.39 -5.79
CA LEU A 787 8.04 14.14 -6.96
C LEU A 787 9.48 13.74 -7.33
N ALA A 788 10.25 13.21 -6.39
CA ALA A 788 11.62 12.76 -6.59
C ALA A 788 11.73 11.29 -6.99
N GLN A 789 10.71 10.46 -6.75
CA GLN A 789 10.73 9.05 -7.12
C GLN A 789 10.89 8.86 -8.63
N ASN A 790 11.82 8.00 -9.03
CA ASN A 790 12.26 7.84 -10.42
C ASN A 790 12.06 6.42 -10.98
N PHE A 791 11.32 5.57 -10.28
CA PHE A 791 11.04 4.20 -10.72
C PHE A 791 9.78 4.12 -11.61
N VAL A 792 9.72 3.11 -12.44
CA VAL A 792 8.59 2.86 -13.34
C VAL A 792 7.31 2.59 -12.55
N GLY A 793 6.27 3.34 -12.84
CA GLY A 793 4.98 3.32 -12.12
C GLY A 793 4.83 4.44 -11.10
N SER A 794 5.89 5.24 -10.83
CA SER A 794 5.82 6.48 -10.07
C SER A 794 5.79 7.69 -11.00
N ASN A 795 6.91 8.10 -11.55
CA ASN A 795 7.00 9.22 -12.48
C ASN A 795 7.63 8.80 -13.81
N ASN A 796 7.09 9.30 -14.93
CA ASN A 796 7.76 9.18 -16.23
C ASN A 796 9.00 10.08 -16.27
N VAL A 797 8.88 11.28 -15.69
CA VAL A 797 9.97 12.24 -15.48
C VAL A 797 9.86 12.72 -14.04
N ASN A 798 10.86 12.44 -13.23
CA ASN A 798 10.94 12.96 -11.87
C ASN A 798 11.35 14.45 -11.91
N LEU A 799 10.62 15.29 -11.19
CA LEU A 799 10.86 16.75 -11.20
C LEU A 799 11.90 17.18 -10.17
N LEU A 800 12.17 16.34 -9.19
CA LEU A 800 13.23 16.50 -8.21
C LEU A 800 14.21 15.32 -8.34
N VAL A 801 15.48 15.58 -8.08
CA VAL A 801 16.52 14.54 -8.14
C VAL A 801 16.54 13.76 -6.83
N PRO A 802 16.36 12.41 -6.85
CA PRO A 802 16.46 11.61 -5.65
C PRO A 802 17.94 11.43 -5.24
N SER A 803 18.39 12.19 -4.26
CA SER A 803 19.74 12.04 -3.69
C SER A 803 19.62 11.31 -2.36
N GLY A 804 19.73 9.96 -2.40
CA GLY A 804 19.50 9.04 -1.29
C GLY A 804 18.42 8.02 -1.56
N GLN A 805 17.80 7.46 -0.52
CA GLN A 805 16.72 6.48 -0.63
C GLN A 805 15.36 7.19 -0.72
N PHE A 806 14.70 7.06 -1.85
CA PHE A 806 13.38 7.65 -2.11
C PHE A 806 12.31 6.62 -2.46
N GLY A 807 12.57 5.35 -2.15
CA GLY A 807 11.66 4.25 -2.42
C GLY A 807 11.91 3.56 -3.75
N THR A 808 11.49 2.30 -3.82
CA THR A 808 11.67 1.43 -4.98
C THR A 808 10.33 0.94 -5.51
N ARG A 809 10.32 0.51 -6.77
CA ARG A 809 9.16 -0.11 -7.40
C ARG A 809 8.70 -1.37 -6.65
N LEU A 810 9.65 -2.13 -6.09
CA LEU A 810 9.37 -3.39 -5.40
C LEU A 810 8.38 -3.22 -4.25
N GLN A 811 8.51 -2.12 -3.51
CA GLN A 811 7.65 -1.81 -2.36
C GLN A 811 6.64 -0.67 -2.65
N GLY A 812 6.46 -0.32 -3.92
CA GLY A 812 5.55 0.77 -4.31
C GLY A 812 5.97 2.12 -3.71
N GLY A 813 7.27 2.31 -3.51
CA GLY A 813 7.84 3.55 -2.96
C GLY A 813 7.72 3.70 -1.44
N LYS A 814 7.31 2.67 -0.71
CA LYS A 814 7.14 2.74 0.76
C LYS A 814 8.44 2.55 1.55
N ASP A 815 9.49 2.15 0.86
CA ASP A 815 10.83 1.91 1.38
C ASP A 815 11.74 3.15 1.28
N HIS A 816 11.18 4.33 1.57
CA HIS A 816 11.89 5.62 1.59
C HIS A 816 12.27 6.06 2.99
#